data_1e2c95dcbf18aaf6207124e98dd4bc25
#
_entry.id   1e2c95dcbf18aaf6207124e98dd4bc25
#
_cell.length_a   1.000
_cell.length_b   1.000
_cell.length_c   1.000
_cell.angle_alpha   90.00
_cell.angle_beta   90.00
_cell.angle_gamma   90.00
#
_symmetry.space_group_name_H-M   'P 1'
#
loop_
_entity.id
_entity.type
_entity.pdbx_description
1 polymer ?
#
loop_
_entity_poly.entity_id
_entity_poly.type
_entity_poly.pdbx_seq_one_letter_code
_entity_poly.pdbx_strand_id
1 'polypeptide(L)'
;MLNDRKITISAGASRRATLWTAQTLLISELWEKLKVPARGTETLAEYMSLKKAQQDELKDIGGFMGGTLNGPRRKANNVTGRDIITLDLDNIPAGGTDDVLRRVEALGCGYCVYSTRKHQPSAPRLRILLPMDRTVTADEYEPIARKMGEYIGLEFADPTTFEVSRLMYWPSCCADSQYVYLTADKPLLSADGLLDTYADWHDMTTWPALPGQQAFTKLAVKQGDPEGKNGVVGAFCRTYDIYRAMEELIPGIYEPVDTMPGRYTYIGGSTTGGAVLYDNGKFLYSHHATDPCSGRLVNAFDLVRLHKFADADDEAQAGTPANRLPSYAAMCEFATGLADVAGLMAQERYANAAKDFEGIGPDNADDPANWMALLETSAQTGAVKGTINNVLIILEHDPMLKGKFALNQFANRGEVLGALPWDQRTKRRLWDDNDNQGLYWYIEKVYKITGNGKIDGALSLHSNRFAFNEVQDYLGGLKGKWDGVPRLDTLFIDYLGAKDTAYNRAVTRKAFVAAVARAITPGCKYDNMLILTGPQGLGKSTLLDKMSRGWFNDSIRTFEGKEASELLQGVWLVEVAELDAFRKTDIARIKQFLSLKTDRYRPAYGRNVKELPRCCVFFGTCNETEFLQDPTGNRRFWPVDTGEQRGTKSVFKDLDDEVDQLWAEAVMRWQLGEPLYLTGAIEEDAKAKQEEHREASSREGIVREFMDRQVPDDWSKWPLDKRRMFWAGGVQGNIALVPRDRVCALEIWCEAFGGSIKEMKNTDTRELNAIIAATPGWKKADKPKYMGPYGAQRGFVR
;
A
#
# COMPACT_ATOMS: atom_id res chain seq x y z
N MET A 1 -71.24 10.38 31.58
CA MET A 1 -71.55 9.37 30.57
C MET A 1 -72.07 8.13 31.27
N LEU A 2 -73.03 7.43 30.68
CA LEU A 2 -73.57 6.15 31.20
C LEU A 2 -72.57 4.98 30.94
N ASN A 3 -71.84 5.08 29.80
CA ASN A 3 -70.85 4.07 29.37
C ASN A 3 -69.45 4.64 29.55
N ASP A 4 -69.03 4.88 30.78
CA ASP A 4 -67.79 5.57 31.13
C ASP A 4 -66.73 4.61 31.70
N ARG A 5 -66.03 3.90 30.84
CA ARG A 5 -64.95 2.93 31.19
C ARG A 5 -63.65 3.64 31.44
N LYS A 6 -62.82 3.12 32.34
CA LYS A 6 -61.40 3.48 32.44
C LYS A 6 -60.65 2.87 31.28
N ILE A 7 -59.88 3.70 30.58
CA ILE A 7 -59.07 3.37 29.42
C ILE A 7 -57.62 3.80 29.69
N THR A 8 -56.67 3.21 28.99
CA THR A 8 -55.26 3.63 29.03
C THR A 8 -54.89 4.23 27.68
N ILE A 9 -54.20 5.37 27.71
CA ILE A 9 -53.57 5.99 26.56
C ILE A 9 -52.09 6.16 26.87
N SER A 10 -51.22 6.05 25.85
CA SER A 10 -49.79 6.45 25.97
C SER A 10 -49.62 7.79 25.31
N ALA A 11 -49.18 8.82 26.07
CA ALA A 11 -49.04 10.20 25.58
C ALA A 11 -47.59 10.61 25.47
N GLY A 12 -47.27 11.40 24.43
CA GLY A 12 -45.95 11.96 24.16
C GLY A 12 -46.01 13.46 23.84
N ALA A 13 -44.99 14.21 24.20
CA ALA A 13 -44.90 15.67 24.00
C ALA A 13 -44.71 16.09 22.54
N SER A 14 -44.28 15.19 21.65
CA SER A 14 -44.17 15.39 20.19
C SER A 14 -44.23 14.05 19.47
N ARG A 15 -44.44 14.09 18.15
CA ARG A 15 -44.31 12.89 17.29
C ARG A 15 -42.95 12.20 17.36
N ARG A 16 -41.89 12.96 17.75
CA ARG A 16 -40.49 12.50 17.88
C ARG A 16 -40.10 12.17 19.32
N ALA A 17 -41.09 12.23 20.26
CA ALA A 17 -40.77 11.93 21.66
C ALA A 17 -40.17 10.53 21.83
N THR A 18 -39.13 10.44 22.62
CA THR A 18 -38.51 9.18 23.03
C THR A 18 -39.09 8.61 24.30
N LEU A 19 -39.87 9.45 25.03
CA LEU A 19 -40.58 9.08 26.24
C LEU A 19 -42.10 9.20 26.03
N TRP A 20 -42.79 8.08 26.09
CA TRP A 20 -44.26 7.95 26.06
C TRP A 20 -44.71 7.44 27.41
N THR A 21 -45.65 8.17 28.03
CA THR A 21 -46.12 7.88 29.38
C THR A 21 -47.54 7.35 29.34
N ALA A 22 -47.77 6.20 29.94
CA ALA A 22 -49.10 5.64 30.10
C ALA A 22 -49.93 6.49 31.07
N GLN A 23 -51.17 6.80 30.70
CA GLN A 23 -52.16 7.55 31.46
C GLN A 23 -53.44 6.76 31.46
N THR A 24 -53.95 6.37 32.65
CA THR A 24 -55.26 5.74 32.82
C THR A 24 -56.25 6.81 33.21
N LEU A 25 -57.35 6.95 32.46
CA LEU A 25 -58.36 7.99 32.61
C LEU A 25 -59.73 7.44 32.18
N LEU A 26 -60.77 8.12 32.58
CA LEU A 26 -62.12 7.82 32.08
C LEU A 26 -62.29 8.31 30.64
N ILE A 27 -63.16 7.62 29.88
CA ILE A 27 -63.45 8.05 28.48
C ILE A 27 -63.95 9.50 28.49
N SER A 28 -64.82 9.88 29.45
CA SER A 28 -65.30 11.27 29.61
C SER A 28 -64.16 12.28 29.82
N GLU A 29 -63.12 11.93 30.58
CA GLU A 29 -61.94 12.81 30.79
C GLU A 29 -61.17 12.99 29.52
N LEU A 30 -61.01 11.94 28.67
CA LEU A 30 -60.38 12.08 27.37
C LEU A 30 -61.23 12.96 26.44
N TRP A 31 -62.54 12.82 26.41
CA TRP A 31 -63.46 13.64 25.58
C TRP A 31 -63.37 15.11 25.95
N GLU A 32 -63.31 15.44 27.23
CA GLU A 32 -63.17 16.84 27.66
C GLU A 32 -61.75 17.41 27.22
N LYS A 33 -60.71 16.62 27.22
CA LYS A 33 -59.39 17.04 26.68
C LYS A 33 -59.42 17.29 25.17
N LEU A 34 -60.29 16.58 24.40
CA LEU A 34 -60.38 16.74 22.95
C LEU A 34 -61.39 17.81 22.53
N LYS A 35 -62.19 18.30 23.42
CA LYS A 35 -63.25 19.26 23.13
C LYS A 35 -62.74 20.64 22.72
N VAL A 36 -61.62 21.08 23.30
CA VAL A 36 -61.09 22.40 23.08
C VAL A 36 -59.75 22.31 22.34
N PRO A 37 -59.70 22.75 21.07
CA PRO A 37 -58.44 22.69 20.31
C PRO A 37 -57.43 23.79 20.74
N ALA A 38 -56.14 23.51 20.64
CA ALA A 38 -55.16 24.56 20.69
C ALA A 38 -55.22 25.41 19.40
N ARG A 39 -55.43 26.73 19.51
CA ARG A 39 -55.49 27.63 18.37
C ARG A 39 -54.13 28.26 18.08
N GLY A 40 -53.66 28.16 16.83
CA GLY A 40 -52.51 28.90 16.33
C GLY A 40 -52.82 30.37 16.10
N THR A 41 -51.79 31.15 15.84
CA THR A 41 -51.87 32.57 15.49
C THR A 41 -52.05 32.80 13.97
N GLU A 42 -51.63 31.80 13.15
CA GLU A 42 -51.71 31.87 11.69
C GLU A 42 -53.12 31.51 11.20
N THR A 43 -53.51 32.12 10.07
CA THR A 43 -54.71 31.75 9.33
C THR A 43 -54.54 30.42 8.58
N LEU A 44 -55.63 29.76 8.18
CA LEU A 44 -55.55 28.52 7.39
C LEU A 44 -54.85 28.74 6.04
N ALA A 45 -55.08 29.88 5.40
CA ALA A 45 -54.41 30.22 4.14
C ALA A 45 -52.89 30.36 4.31
N GLU A 46 -52.43 31.04 5.35
CA GLU A 46 -51.01 31.16 5.71
C GLU A 46 -50.42 29.79 6.00
N TYR A 47 -51.03 28.98 6.83
CA TYR A 47 -50.60 27.64 7.16
C TYR A 47 -50.45 26.73 5.91
N MET A 48 -51.40 26.80 4.97
CA MET A 48 -51.37 26.02 3.73
C MET A 48 -50.24 26.46 2.77
N SER A 49 -49.82 27.73 2.85
CA SER A 49 -48.70 28.27 2.05
C SER A 49 -47.34 27.84 2.57
N LEU A 50 -47.20 27.38 3.80
CA LEU A 50 -45.95 26.93 4.39
C LEU A 50 -45.44 25.64 3.76
N LYS A 51 -44.11 25.45 3.79
CA LYS A 51 -43.49 24.18 3.44
C LYS A 51 -43.97 23.07 4.39
N LYS A 52 -44.07 21.83 3.89
CA LYS A 52 -44.58 20.69 4.67
C LYS A 52 -43.87 20.51 6.02
N ALA A 53 -42.54 20.72 6.11
CA ALA A 53 -41.81 20.63 7.37
C ALA A 53 -42.29 21.65 8.42
N GLN A 54 -42.59 22.89 8.01
CA GLN A 54 -43.10 23.96 8.89
C GLN A 54 -44.54 23.67 9.31
N GLN A 55 -45.40 23.17 8.38
CA GLN A 55 -46.75 22.71 8.70
C GLN A 55 -46.72 21.56 9.73
N ASP A 56 -45.80 20.60 9.57
CA ASP A 56 -45.64 19.47 10.47
C ASP A 56 -45.20 19.90 11.87
N GLU A 57 -44.36 20.94 11.96
CA GLU A 57 -43.91 21.52 13.23
C GLU A 57 -44.99 22.26 13.98
N LEU A 58 -45.82 23.07 13.28
CA LEU A 58 -46.93 23.79 13.88
C LEU A 58 -48.06 22.89 14.35
N LYS A 59 -48.28 21.71 13.71
CA LYS A 59 -49.30 20.77 14.15
C LYS A 59 -48.83 19.83 15.27
N ASP A 60 -47.49 19.73 15.52
CA ASP A 60 -46.92 18.81 16.51
C ASP A 60 -46.92 19.39 17.93
N ILE A 61 -48.09 19.47 18.48
CA ILE A 61 -48.28 19.85 19.90
C ILE A 61 -48.36 18.64 20.83
N GLY A 62 -47.74 17.51 20.39
CA GLY A 62 -47.84 16.22 21.05
C GLY A 62 -49.11 15.44 20.65
N GLY A 63 -49.29 14.31 21.29
CA GLY A 63 -50.43 13.44 21.01
C GLY A 63 -50.40 12.17 21.84
N PHE A 64 -51.30 11.24 21.47
CA PHE A 64 -51.45 9.98 22.20
C PHE A 64 -51.63 8.80 21.24
N MET A 65 -51.38 7.62 21.74
CA MET A 65 -51.79 6.32 21.19
C MET A 65 -52.83 5.73 22.15
N GLY A 66 -53.95 5.23 21.64
CA GLY A 66 -55.08 4.75 22.44
C GLY A 66 -54.85 3.35 23.05
N GLY A 67 -53.82 3.20 23.85
CA GLY A 67 -53.42 1.93 24.43
C GLY A 67 -52.16 2.01 25.24
N THR A 68 -51.56 0.84 25.58
CA THR A 68 -50.39 0.64 26.44
C THR A 68 -49.14 0.23 25.64
N LEU A 69 -47.98 0.63 26.13
CA LEU A 69 -46.65 0.29 25.56
C LEU A 69 -45.81 -0.45 26.59
N ASN A 70 -45.08 -1.43 26.15
CA ASN A 70 -43.94 -2.02 26.89
C ASN A 70 -42.69 -1.19 26.64
N GLY A 71 -42.30 -0.40 27.67
CA GLY A 71 -41.19 0.53 27.57
C GLY A 71 -41.53 1.94 27.06
N PRO A 72 -40.57 2.85 27.02
CA PRO A 72 -40.85 4.28 26.82
C PRO A 72 -41.07 4.69 25.35
N ARG A 73 -40.87 3.79 24.39
CA ARG A 73 -40.87 4.16 22.95
C ARG A 73 -42.14 3.66 22.24
N ARG A 74 -42.74 4.51 21.44
CA ARG A 74 -43.88 4.18 20.59
C ARG A 74 -43.43 3.47 19.32
N LYS A 75 -43.32 2.12 19.39
CA LYS A 75 -43.06 1.22 18.26
C LYS A 75 -44.18 0.18 18.19
N ALA A 76 -44.46 -0.41 17.03
CA ALA A 76 -45.49 -1.41 16.85
C ALA A 76 -45.29 -2.63 17.77
N ASN A 77 -44.07 -3.15 17.83
CA ASN A 77 -43.69 -4.29 18.67
C ASN A 77 -43.71 -4.01 20.20
N ASN A 78 -43.88 -2.75 20.60
CA ASN A 78 -43.97 -2.36 22.00
C ASN A 78 -45.44 -2.21 22.45
N VAL A 79 -46.40 -2.28 21.53
CA VAL A 79 -47.83 -2.14 21.90
C VAL A 79 -48.29 -3.43 22.58
N THR A 80 -48.73 -3.32 23.82
CA THR A 80 -49.21 -4.46 24.61
C THR A 80 -50.76 -4.54 24.63
N GLY A 81 -51.46 -3.46 24.30
CA GLY A 81 -52.88 -3.45 24.23
C GLY A 81 -53.45 -2.14 23.69
N ARG A 82 -54.70 -2.18 23.18
CA ARG A 82 -55.42 -1.03 22.66
C ARG A 82 -56.81 -0.98 23.30
N ASP A 83 -57.19 0.20 23.78
CA ASP A 83 -58.50 0.48 24.37
C ASP A 83 -59.44 1.25 23.46
N ILE A 84 -58.88 1.89 22.42
CA ILE A 84 -59.64 2.78 21.52
C ILE A 84 -59.24 2.49 20.08
N ILE A 85 -60.19 2.27 19.19
CA ILE A 85 -59.97 2.33 17.73
C ILE A 85 -59.83 3.79 17.35
N THR A 86 -58.80 4.08 16.58
CA THR A 86 -58.48 5.46 16.12
C THR A 86 -58.35 5.49 14.61
N LEU A 87 -59.24 6.27 13.93
CA LEU A 87 -59.24 6.42 12.47
C LEU A 87 -58.97 7.88 12.10
N ASP A 88 -58.07 8.09 11.15
CA ASP A 88 -57.69 9.41 10.58
C ASP A 88 -58.21 9.45 9.12
N LEU A 89 -59.23 10.25 8.86
CA LEU A 89 -59.88 10.35 7.56
C LEU A 89 -59.42 11.63 6.85
N ASP A 90 -58.51 11.50 5.91
CA ASP A 90 -57.84 12.60 5.22
C ASP A 90 -58.39 12.85 3.78
N ASN A 91 -59.18 11.91 3.25
CA ASN A 91 -59.64 11.90 1.86
C ASN A 91 -61.18 12.05 1.74
N ILE A 92 -61.86 12.73 2.66
CA ILE A 92 -63.27 12.99 2.61
C ILE A 92 -63.56 13.99 1.47
N PRO A 93 -64.53 13.73 0.55
CA PRO A 93 -64.82 14.67 -0.53
C PRO A 93 -65.45 15.98 0.01
N ALA A 94 -65.37 17.05 -0.80
CA ALA A 94 -65.95 18.36 -0.43
C ALA A 94 -67.37 18.25 -0.03
N GLY A 95 -67.73 18.82 1.13
CA GLY A 95 -69.06 18.74 1.71
C GLY A 95 -69.46 17.38 2.35
N GLY A 96 -68.58 16.39 2.35
CA GLY A 96 -68.82 15.01 2.84
C GLY A 96 -68.86 14.86 4.36
N THR A 97 -68.58 15.90 5.14
CA THR A 97 -68.52 15.86 6.61
C THR A 97 -69.80 15.22 7.21
N ASP A 98 -70.95 15.69 6.81
CA ASP A 98 -72.27 15.21 7.35
C ASP A 98 -72.55 13.75 6.96
N ASP A 99 -72.10 13.30 5.80
CA ASP A 99 -72.18 11.89 5.40
C ASP A 99 -71.38 10.98 6.28
N VAL A 100 -70.14 11.35 6.53
CA VAL A 100 -69.27 10.62 7.46
C VAL A 100 -69.86 10.59 8.87
N LEU A 101 -70.33 11.72 9.36
CA LEU A 101 -70.99 11.78 10.70
C LEU A 101 -72.19 10.88 10.78
N ARG A 102 -73.07 10.82 9.76
CA ARG A 102 -74.18 9.88 9.70
C ARG A 102 -73.81 8.44 9.71
N ARG A 103 -72.70 8.07 8.99
CA ARG A 103 -72.19 6.68 9.00
C ARG A 103 -71.64 6.32 10.38
N VAL A 104 -70.94 7.25 11.05
CA VAL A 104 -70.42 7.03 12.42
C VAL A 104 -71.57 6.87 13.41
N GLU A 105 -72.61 7.70 13.29
CA GLU A 105 -73.83 7.61 14.13
C GLU A 105 -74.57 6.26 13.93
N ALA A 106 -74.59 5.74 12.71
CA ALA A 106 -75.22 4.47 12.35
C ALA A 106 -74.46 3.23 12.92
N LEU A 107 -73.22 3.37 13.38
CA LEU A 107 -72.44 2.27 14.04
C LEU A 107 -73.12 1.81 15.34
N GLY A 108 -73.91 2.68 15.95
CA GLY A 108 -74.66 2.36 17.14
C GLY A 108 -73.82 2.27 18.43
N CYS A 109 -72.51 2.52 18.37
CA CYS A 109 -71.61 2.53 19.51
C CYS A 109 -71.22 3.95 19.94
N GLY A 110 -70.56 4.07 21.11
CA GLY A 110 -70.04 5.34 21.61
C GLY A 110 -68.82 5.83 20.77
N TYR A 111 -68.74 7.12 20.54
CA TYR A 111 -67.70 7.71 19.73
C TYR A 111 -67.30 9.15 20.14
N CYS A 112 -66.11 9.55 19.68
CA CYS A 112 -65.73 10.94 19.61
C CYS A 112 -65.15 11.25 18.21
N VAL A 113 -65.67 12.30 17.59
CA VAL A 113 -65.18 12.82 16.31
C VAL A 113 -64.61 14.21 16.54
N TYR A 114 -63.40 14.45 16.00
CA TYR A 114 -62.88 15.82 15.99
C TYR A 114 -62.09 16.12 14.69
N SER A 115 -62.05 17.39 14.27
CA SER A 115 -61.43 17.78 13.03
C SER A 115 -59.89 17.99 13.24
N THR A 116 -59.14 17.76 12.16
CA THR A 116 -57.67 18.01 12.15
C THR A 116 -57.36 19.47 11.78
N ARG A 117 -56.12 19.94 11.99
CA ARG A 117 -55.67 21.32 11.71
C ARG A 117 -55.91 21.78 10.27
N LYS A 118 -55.95 20.85 9.30
CA LYS A 118 -56.21 21.14 7.87
C LYS A 118 -57.66 21.02 7.47
N HIS A 119 -58.53 20.82 8.40
CA HIS A 119 -59.94 20.68 8.10
C HIS A 119 -60.54 21.94 7.50
N GLN A 120 -61.31 21.81 6.42
CA GLN A 120 -62.09 22.85 5.78
C GLN A 120 -63.33 22.23 5.06
N PRO A 121 -64.42 22.90 4.85
CA PRO A 121 -65.58 22.31 4.18
C PRO A 121 -65.31 21.79 2.76
N SER A 122 -64.38 22.42 2.05
CA SER A 122 -63.96 21.99 0.71
C SER A 122 -62.99 20.79 0.70
N ALA A 123 -62.34 20.46 1.82
CA ALA A 123 -61.47 19.31 2.02
C ALA A 123 -61.58 18.84 3.49
N PRO A 124 -62.64 18.17 3.88
CA PRO A 124 -62.85 17.75 5.25
C PRO A 124 -61.83 16.73 5.72
N ARG A 125 -61.41 16.87 6.98
CA ARG A 125 -60.48 15.95 7.63
C ARG A 125 -60.88 15.72 9.05
N LEU A 126 -61.23 14.46 9.39
CA LEU A 126 -61.78 14.08 10.67
C LEU A 126 -60.99 12.95 11.32
N ARG A 127 -60.91 12.93 12.63
CA ARG A 127 -60.48 11.81 13.45
C ARG A 127 -61.66 11.23 14.21
N ILE A 128 -61.72 9.90 14.17
CA ILE A 128 -62.82 9.15 14.82
C ILE A 128 -62.19 8.25 15.86
N LEU A 129 -62.69 8.31 17.07
CA LEU A 129 -62.30 7.48 18.21
C LEU A 129 -63.49 6.65 18.65
N LEU A 130 -63.29 5.32 18.73
CA LEU A 130 -64.25 4.35 19.12
C LEU A 130 -63.73 3.55 20.31
N PRO A 131 -64.18 3.83 21.55
CA PRO A 131 -63.77 3.07 22.73
C PRO A 131 -64.37 1.66 22.67
N MET A 132 -63.51 0.67 22.95
CA MET A 132 -63.90 -0.73 22.96
C MET A 132 -64.37 -1.18 24.34
N ASP A 133 -65.09 -2.26 24.39
CA ASP A 133 -65.68 -2.87 25.62
C ASP A 133 -64.55 -3.56 26.46
N ARG A 134 -63.50 -4.02 25.84
CA ARG A 134 -62.26 -4.57 26.48
C ARG A 134 -61.00 -3.99 25.83
N THR A 135 -59.87 -4.22 26.49
CA THR A 135 -58.57 -4.03 25.90
C THR A 135 -58.32 -5.15 24.89
N VAL A 136 -57.93 -4.81 23.65
CA VAL A 136 -57.57 -5.79 22.63
C VAL A 136 -56.07 -5.88 22.50
N THR A 137 -55.55 -7.02 22.04
CA THR A 137 -54.15 -7.25 21.74
C THR A 137 -53.70 -6.44 20.52
N ALA A 138 -52.41 -6.36 20.29
CA ALA A 138 -51.87 -5.69 19.11
C ALA A 138 -52.34 -6.33 17.80
N ASP A 139 -52.51 -7.66 17.76
CA ASP A 139 -52.90 -8.40 16.57
C ASP A 139 -54.44 -8.31 16.32
N GLU A 140 -55.25 -8.24 17.36
CA GLU A 140 -56.71 -8.02 17.24
C GLU A 140 -57.07 -6.60 16.76
N TYR A 141 -56.19 -5.62 16.97
CA TYR A 141 -56.48 -4.21 16.67
C TYR A 141 -56.72 -3.94 15.18
N GLU A 142 -55.85 -4.42 14.28
CA GLU A 142 -55.94 -4.09 12.87
C GLU A 142 -57.16 -4.67 12.18
N PRO A 143 -57.57 -5.96 12.38
CA PRO A 143 -58.83 -6.48 11.79
C PRO A 143 -60.05 -5.72 12.26
N ILE A 144 -60.14 -5.35 13.55
CA ILE A 144 -61.21 -4.57 14.11
C ILE A 144 -61.25 -3.17 13.48
N ALA A 145 -60.07 -2.51 13.42
CA ALA A 145 -59.97 -1.16 12.84
C ALA A 145 -60.32 -1.12 11.34
N ARG A 146 -59.88 -2.14 10.57
CA ARG A 146 -60.23 -2.27 9.14
C ARG A 146 -61.71 -2.51 8.94
N LYS A 147 -62.33 -3.33 9.77
CA LYS A 147 -63.81 -3.55 9.73
C LYS A 147 -64.60 -2.30 10.03
N MET A 148 -64.14 -1.53 10.99
CA MET A 148 -64.74 -0.22 11.28
C MET A 148 -64.53 0.77 10.14
N GLY A 149 -63.36 0.77 9.52
CA GLY A 149 -63.06 1.55 8.31
C GLY A 149 -63.95 1.15 7.13
N GLU A 150 -64.23 -0.14 6.95
CA GLU A 150 -65.18 -0.62 5.92
C GLU A 150 -66.60 -0.06 6.12
N TYR A 151 -67.09 -0.02 7.34
CA TYR A 151 -68.43 0.54 7.64
C TYR A 151 -68.50 2.06 7.46
N ILE A 152 -67.39 2.80 7.70
CA ILE A 152 -67.34 4.26 7.56
C ILE A 152 -67.00 4.69 6.16
N GLY A 153 -66.14 3.93 5.46
CA GLY A 153 -65.62 4.19 4.13
C GLY A 153 -64.09 4.13 4.14
N LEU A 154 -63.52 2.98 3.74
CA LEU A 154 -62.06 2.77 3.66
C LEU A 154 -61.37 3.76 2.73
N GLU A 155 -62.08 4.24 1.69
CA GLU A 155 -61.59 5.21 0.71
C GLU A 155 -61.29 6.58 1.32
N PHE A 156 -61.89 6.89 2.48
CA PHE A 156 -61.66 8.16 3.18
C PHE A 156 -60.45 8.09 4.13
N ALA A 157 -60.02 6.90 4.50
CA ALA A 157 -59.01 6.68 5.53
C ALA A 157 -57.55 6.94 5.01
N ASP A 158 -56.70 7.48 5.87
CA ASP A 158 -55.26 7.40 5.72
C ASP A 158 -54.87 5.91 5.89
N PRO A 159 -54.23 5.27 4.89
CA PRO A 159 -53.87 3.86 4.99
C PRO A 159 -53.01 3.50 6.23
N THR A 160 -52.27 4.45 6.77
CA THR A 160 -51.44 4.25 7.98
C THR A 160 -52.23 4.35 9.28
N THR A 161 -53.54 4.65 9.21
CA THR A 161 -54.38 4.77 10.41
C THR A 161 -54.62 3.43 11.10
N PHE A 162 -54.48 2.33 10.35
CA PHE A 162 -54.70 0.96 10.84
C PHE A 162 -53.50 0.38 11.57
N GLU A 163 -52.35 1.08 11.53
CA GLU A 163 -51.17 0.67 12.29
C GLU A 163 -51.43 0.70 13.80
N VAL A 164 -51.11 -0.38 14.50
CA VAL A 164 -51.34 -0.54 15.93
C VAL A 164 -50.70 0.57 16.78
N SER A 165 -49.59 1.14 16.35
CA SER A 165 -48.88 2.21 17.05
C SER A 165 -49.23 3.62 16.59
N ARG A 166 -50.32 3.80 15.81
CA ARG A 166 -50.72 5.08 15.23
C ARG A 166 -50.84 6.19 16.27
N LEU A 167 -50.21 7.33 15.98
CA LEU A 167 -50.29 8.56 16.76
C LEU A 167 -51.55 9.35 16.39
N MET A 168 -52.32 9.74 17.39
CA MET A 168 -53.34 10.76 17.31
C MET A 168 -52.82 12.05 17.94
N TYR A 169 -52.69 13.11 17.12
CA TYR A 169 -52.28 14.41 17.64
C TYR A 169 -53.39 15.02 18.50
N TRP A 170 -52.99 15.71 19.57
CA TRP A 170 -53.93 16.57 20.29
C TRP A 170 -54.59 17.56 19.33
N PRO A 171 -55.86 17.96 19.60
CA PRO A 171 -56.59 18.84 18.69
C PRO A 171 -55.93 20.20 18.59
N SER A 172 -55.70 20.65 17.35
CA SER A 172 -55.17 21.97 17.03
C SER A 172 -55.85 22.52 15.77
N CYS A 173 -56.03 23.84 15.70
CA CYS A 173 -56.61 24.52 14.53
C CYS A 173 -55.94 25.87 14.31
N CYS A 174 -56.06 26.43 13.10
CA CYS A 174 -55.62 27.78 12.79
C CYS A 174 -56.56 28.81 13.40
N ALA A 175 -56.15 30.09 13.43
CA ALA A 175 -56.91 31.16 14.08
C ALA A 175 -58.32 31.32 13.56
N ASP A 176 -58.49 31.18 12.25
CA ASP A 176 -59.74 31.33 11.52
C ASP A 176 -60.50 30.01 11.21
N SER A 177 -59.90 28.82 11.58
CA SER A 177 -60.46 27.53 11.22
C SER A 177 -61.65 27.15 12.09
N GLN A 178 -62.67 26.52 11.47
CA GLN A 178 -63.74 25.88 12.18
C GLN A 178 -63.24 24.56 12.80
N TYR A 179 -63.58 24.33 14.08
CA TYR A 179 -63.32 23.08 14.78
C TYR A 179 -64.58 22.25 14.89
N VAL A 180 -64.59 21.09 14.26
CA VAL A 180 -65.66 20.12 14.37
C VAL A 180 -65.41 19.24 15.57
N TYR A 181 -66.36 19.10 16.48
CA TYR A 181 -66.30 18.20 17.62
C TYR A 181 -67.75 17.61 17.92
N LEU A 182 -67.80 16.29 17.94
CA LEU A 182 -69.08 15.57 18.21
C LEU A 182 -68.79 14.32 19.05
N THR A 183 -69.63 14.03 20.03
CA THR A 183 -69.54 12.82 20.85
C THR A 183 -70.94 12.18 21.05
N ALA A 184 -70.97 10.89 21.21
CA ALA A 184 -72.16 10.15 21.61
C ALA A 184 -71.86 9.17 22.74
N ASP A 185 -72.77 9.19 23.77
CA ASP A 185 -72.72 8.26 24.88
C ASP A 185 -73.65 7.05 24.57
N LYS A 186 -73.13 6.08 23.88
CA LYS A 186 -73.77 4.84 23.47
C LYS A 186 -73.01 3.64 24.03
N PRO A 187 -73.47 2.39 23.90
CA PRO A 187 -72.74 1.20 24.28
C PRO A 187 -71.31 1.21 23.67
N LEU A 188 -70.36 0.67 24.40
CA LEU A 188 -69.00 0.55 23.90
C LEU A 188 -68.94 -0.39 22.71
N LEU A 189 -67.98 -0.20 21.83
CA LEU A 189 -67.72 -1.06 20.65
C LEU A 189 -67.39 -2.47 21.13
N SER A 190 -68.12 -3.48 20.71
CA SER A 190 -67.81 -4.88 21.04
C SER A 190 -66.68 -5.39 20.21
N ALA A 191 -65.53 -5.63 20.84
CA ALA A 191 -64.36 -6.15 20.19
C ALA A 191 -64.59 -7.58 19.68
N ASP A 192 -65.14 -8.45 20.52
CA ASP A 192 -65.47 -9.82 20.15
C ASP A 192 -66.50 -9.93 19.06
N GLY A 193 -67.51 -9.12 19.15
CA GLY A 193 -68.64 -9.06 18.14
C GLY A 193 -68.11 -8.66 16.76
N LEU A 194 -67.05 -7.86 16.68
CA LEU A 194 -66.37 -7.52 15.38
C LEU A 194 -65.47 -8.64 14.90
N LEU A 195 -64.71 -9.26 15.77
CA LEU A 195 -63.85 -10.37 15.37
C LEU A 195 -64.67 -11.57 14.88
N ASP A 196 -65.83 -11.81 15.48
CA ASP A 196 -66.81 -12.87 15.09
C ASP A 196 -67.45 -12.60 13.70
N THR A 197 -67.30 -11.39 13.14
CA THR A 197 -67.76 -11.13 11.75
C THR A 197 -66.81 -11.74 10.69
N TYR A 198 -65.65 -12.19 11.08
CA TYR A 198 -64.72 -12.93 10.23
C TYR A 198 -64.91 -14.43 10.39
N ALA A 199 -64.74 -15.22 9.34
CA ALA A 199 -64.71 -16.68 9.43
C ALA A 199 -63.48 -17.16 10.26
N ASP A 200 -62.37 -16.49 10.04
CA ASP A 200 -61.16 -16.56 10.85
C ASP A 200 -60.44 -15.22 10.75
N TRP A 201 -60.47 -14.43 11.84
CA TRP A 201 -59.80 -13.14 11.84
C TRP A 201 -58.24 -13.24 11.87
N HIS A 202 -57.66 -14.40 12.14
CA HIS A 202 -56.24 -14.60 12.06
C HIS A 202 -55.75 -14.67 10.60
N ASP A 203 -56.67 -15.06 9.67
CA ASP A 203 -56.35 -15.03 8.24
C ASP A 203 -56.47 -13.62 7.67
N MET A 204 -55.31 -12.95 7.52
CA MET A 204 -55.20 -11.59 7.01
C MET A 204 -55.73 -11.40 5.58
N THR A 205 -55.92 -12.49 4.82
CA THR A 205 -56.45 -12.41 3.45
C THR A 205 -57.92 -12.09 3.42
N THR A 206 -58.63 -12.34 4.53
CA THR A 206 -60.06 -12.06 4.71
C THR A 206 -60.37 -10.64 5.16
N TRP A 207 -59.33 -9.89 5.55
CA TRP A 207 -59.50 -8.53 6.04
C TRP A 207 -59.90 -7.56 4.91
N PRO A 208 -60.70 -6.52 5.19
CA PRO A 208 -61.01 -5.50 4.18
C PRO A 208 -59.75 -4.91 3.56
N ALA A 209 -59.71 -4.89 2.21
CA ALA A 209 -58.56 -4.43 1.45
C ALA A 209 -58.33 -2.92 1.56
N LEU A 210 -57.14 -2.47 1.93
CA LEU A 210 -56.85 -1.05 2.06
C LEU A 210 -56.76 -0.36 0.68
N PRO A 211 -57.28 0.88 0.55
CA PRO A 211 -57.05 1.68 -0.65
C PRO A 211 -55.55 1.85 -0.88
N GLY A 212 -55.04 1.33 -1.98
CA GLY A 212 -53.61 1.45 -2.36
C GLY A 212 -52.76 0.22 -2.12
N GLN A 213 -53.35 -0.98 -1.94
CA GLN A 213 -52.58 -2.26 -2.00
C GLN A 213 -51.83 -2.43 -3.33
N GLN A 214 -52.21 -1.73 -4.43
CA GLN A 214 -51.35 -1.51 -5.61
C GLN A 214 -50.12 -0.62 -5.34
N ALA A 215 -50.03 0.01 -4.16
CA ALA A 215 -48.91 0.87 -3.80
C ALA A 215 -47.62 0.10 -3.45
N PHE A 216 -47.69 -1.19 -3.12
CA PHE A 216 -46.47 -1.97 -2.81
C PHE A 216 -45.62 -2.17 -4.04
N THR A 217 -46.19 -2.35 -5.23
CA THR A 217 -45.44 -2.35 -6.49
C THR A 217 -44.77 -0.99 -6.72
N LYS A 218 -45.45 0.14 -6.39
CA LYS A 218 -44.82 1.47 -6.46
C LYS A 218 -43.75 1.70 -5.40
N LEU A 219 -43.89 1.13 -4.20
CA LEU A 219 -42.88 1.19 -3.15
C LEU A 219 -41.65 0.35 -3.51
N ALA A 220 -41.82 -0.84 -4.10
CA ALA A 220 -40.75 -1.67 -4.62
C ALA A 220 -39.96 -0.94 -5.72
N VAL A 221 -40.67 -0.33 -6.68
CA VAL A 221 -40.06 0.50 -7.74
C VAL A 221 -39.28 1.69 -7.15
N LYS A 222 -39.81 2.31 -6.08
CA LYS A 222 -39.13 3.43 -5.40
C LYS A 222 -37.87 2.99 -4.62
N GLN A 223 -37.83 1.78 -4.06
CA GLN A 223 -36.64 1.23 -3.39
C GLN A 223 -35.55 0.81 -4.37
N GLY A 224 -35.92 0.54 -5.64
CA GLY A 224 -35.06 -0.03 -6.65
C GLY A 224 -34.71 -1.49 -6.39
N ASP A 225 -34.17 -2.15 -7.40
CA ASP A 225 -33.78 -3.56 -7.29
C ASP A 225 -32.67 -3.72 -6.23
N PRO A 226 -32.89 -4.51 -5.15
CA PRO A 226 -31.89 -4.72 -4.11
C PRO A 226 -30.63 -5.41 -4.64
N GLU A 227 -30.73 -6.26 -5.66
CA GLU A 227 -29.61 -6.95 -6.30
C GLU A 227 -28.75 -6.00 -7.15
N GLY A 228 -29.35 -4.96 -7.72
CA GLY A 228 -28.66 -3.93 -8.49
C GLY A 228 -27.92 -2.88 -7.64
N LYS A 229 -28.05 -2.94 -6.31
CA LYS A 229 -27.35 -2.01 -5.42
C LYS A 229 -25.86 -2.32 -5.35
N ASN A 230 -25.05 -1.26 -5.28
CA ASN A 230 -23.61 -1.39 -5.08
C ASN A 230 -23.24 -1.69 -3.62
N GLY A 231 -22.06 -2.30 -3.39
CA GLY A 231 -21.51 -2.55 -2.07
C GLY A 231 -22.18 -3.71 -1.32
N VAL A 232 -22.07 -3.69 0.02
CA VAL A 232 -22.44 -4.82 0.89
C VAL A 232 -23.90 -5.21 0.74
N VAL A 233 -24.81 -4.24 0.66
CA VAL A 233 -26.26 -4.51 0.54
C VAL A 233 -26.58 -5.28 -0.73
N GLY A 234 -26.05 -4.84 -1.88
CA GLY A 234 -26.25 -5.51 -3.17
C GLY A 234 -25.62 -6.90 -3.20
N ALA A 235 -24.38 -7.02 -2.74
CA ALA A 235 -23.70 -8.32 -2.67
C ALA A 235 -24.45 -9.29 -1.77
N PHE A 236 -24.93 -8.84 -0.61
CA PHE A 236 -25.75 -9.65 0.28
C PHE A 236 -27.03 -10.12 -0.39
N CYS A 237 -27.79 -9.22 -1.04
CA CYS A 237 -29.06 -9.56 -1.69
C CYS A 237 -28.91 -10.43 -2.94
N ARG A 238 -27.76 -10.42 -3.61
CA ARG A 238 -27.43 -11.36 -4.70
C ARG A 238 -27.02 -12.74 -4.17
N THR A 239 -26.48 -12.80 -2.96
CA THR A 239 -26.08 -14.06 -2.30
C THR A 239 -27.24 -14.71 -1.57
N TYR A 240 -28.05 -13.90 -0.87
CA TYR A 240 -29.19 -14.31 -0.05
C TYR A 240 -30.44 -13.60 -0.52
N ASP A 241 -31.36 -14.33 -1.16
CA ASP A 241 -32.73 -13.88 -1.32
C ASP A 241 -33.48 -13.99 0.02
N ILE A 242 -34.77 -13.59 0.05
CA ILE A 242 -35.57 -13.69 1.28
C ILE A 242 -35.73 -15.14 1.77
N TYR A 243 -35.85 -16.11 0.88
CA TYR A 243 -36.02 -17.53 1.23
C TYR A 243 -34.76 -18.07 1.94
N ARG A 244 -33.62 -17.90 1.31
CA ARG A 244 -32.35 -18.37 1.85
C ARG A 244 -32.00 -17.63 3.15
N ALA A 245 -32.29 -16.32 3.23
CA ALA A 245 -32.08 -15.53 4.43
C ALA A 245 -32.92 -16.01 5.61
N MET A 246 -34.18 -16.39 5.37
CA MET A 246 -35.06 -16.97 6.39
C MET A 246 -34.57 -18.32 6.87
N GLU A 247 -34.17 -19.20 5.95
CA GLU A 247 -33.74 -20.57 6.26
C GLU A 247 -32.38 -20.61 6.97
N GLU A 248 -31.37 -19.92 6.46
CA GLU A 248 -29.98 -20.03 6.93
C GLU A 248 -29.62 -19.01 8.02
N LEU A 249 -30.16 -17.78 7.95
CA LEU A 249 -29.70 -16.70 8.81
C LEU A 249 -30.65 -16.35 9.96
N ILE A 250 -31.97 -16.57 9.80
CA ILE A 250 -32.99 -16.35 10.81
C ILE A 250 -33.97 -17.56 10.90
N PRO A 251 -33.45 -18.78 11.08
CA PRO A 251 -34.28 -19.98 11.11
C PRO A 251 -35.31 -19.94 12.26
N GLY A 252 -36.48 -20.50 12.00
CA GLY A 252 -37.55 -20.61 13.00
C GLY A 252 -38.27 -19.30 13.35
N ILE A 253 -38.08 -18.23 12.56
CA ILE A 253 -38.83 -16.97 12.75
C ILE A 253 -40.08 -16.92 11.89
N TYR A 254 -40.04 -17.49 10.72
CA TYR A 254 -41.17 -17.55 9.78
C TYR A 254 -41.48 -18.99 9.36
N GLU A 255 -42.76 -19.33 9.27
CA GLU A 255 -43.22 -20.60 8.72
C GLU A 255 -44.01 -20.37 7.42
N PRO A 256 -43.79 -21.13 6.35
CA PRO A 256 -44.55 -21.01 5.12
C PRO A 256 -46.02 -21.46 5.36
N VAL A 257 -46.94 -20.84 4.63
CA VAL A 257 -48.34 -21.25 4.63
C VAL A 257 -48.58 -22.18 3.42
N ASP A 258 -48.73 -23.50 3.66
CA ASP A 258 -48.82 -24.51 2.60
C ASP A 258 -49.95 -24.25 1.57
N THR A 259 -51.04 -23.65 2.02
CA THR A 259 -52.22 -23.34 1.18
C THR A 259 -52.08 -22.06 0.36
N MET A 260 -51.05 -21.24 0.62
CA MET A 260 -50.87 -19.90 0.02
C MET A 260 -49.41 -19.62 -0.35
N PRO A 261 -49.00 -19.99 -1.55
CA PRO A 261 -47.63 -19.74 -2.01
C PRO A 261 -47.20 -18.25 -1.89
N GLY A 262 -45.99 -17.99 -1.35
CA GLY A 262 -45.44 -16.64 -1.13
C GLY A 262 -45.96 -15.94 0.15
N ARG A 263 -46.68 -16.63 1.01
CA ARG A 263 -47.10 -16.14 2.33
C ARG A 263 -46.45 -16.93 3.46
N TYR A 264 -46.10 -16.22 4.52
CA TYR A 264 -45.43 -16.74 5.71
C TYR A 264 -46.15 -16.26 6.97
N THR A 265 -46.10 -17.09 7.99
CA THR A 265 -46.56 -16.76 9.35
C THR A 265 -45.35 -16.37 10.19
N TYR A 266 -45.39 -15.22 10.83
CA TYR A 266 -44.40 -14.85 11.85
C TYR A 266 -44.74 -15.60 13.16
N ILE A 267 -43.82 -16.46 13.64
CA ILE A 267 -44.09 -17.35 14.80
C ILE A 267 -44.27 -16.56 16.09
N GLY A 268 -43.69 -15.36 16.23
CA GLY A 268 -43.88 -14.49 17.40
C GLY A 268 -45.21 -13.76 17.45
N GLY A 269 -46.07 -13.93 16.44
CA GLY A 269 -47.41 -13.34 16.36
C GLY A 269 -48.55 -14.36 16.55
N SER A 270 -49.80 -13.89 16.66
CA SER A 270 -50.99 -14.72 16.79
C SER A 270 -51.77 -14.87 15.48
N THR A 271 -51.37 -14.17 14.42
CA THR A 271 -52.06 -14.17 13.10
C THR A 271 -51.30 -15.05 12.10
N THR A 272 -52.03 -15.59 11.09
CA THR A 272 -51.46 -16.51 10.08
C THR A 272 -51.40 -15.84 8.72
N GLY A 273 -50.32 -16.09 7.95
CA GLY A 273 -50.17 -15.66 6.54
C GLY A 273 -49.96 -14.16 6.34
N GLY A 274 -49.55 -13.44 7.38
CA GLY A 274 -49.41 -11.98 7.34
C GLY A 274 -48.12 -11.45 6.73
N ALA A 275 -47.10 -12.29 6.56
CA ALA A 275 -45.88 -11.91 5.87
C ALA A 275 -45.96 -12.34 4.39
N VAL A 276 -45.87 -11.39 3.47
CA VAL A 276 -46.14 -11.58 2.03
C VAL A 276 -44.88 -11.23 1.25
N LEU A 277 -44.49 -12.14 0.34
CA LEU A 277 -43.40 -11.93 -0.58
C LEU A 277 -43.82 -11.19 -1.85
N TYR A 278 -42.97 -10.30 -2.33
CA TYR A 278 -43.16 -9.53 -3.55
C TYR A 278 -41.95 -9.64 -4.45
N ASP A 279 -42.14 -9.44 -5.75
CA ASP A 279 -41.08 -9.39 -6.78
C ASP A 279 -40.17 -10.63 -6.73
N ASN A 280 -40.83 -11.83 -6.81
CA ASN A 280 -40.15 -13.14 -6.78
C ASN A 280 -39.18 -13.36 -5.59
N GLY A 281 -39.59 -12.90 -4.39
CA GLY A 281 -38.79 -13.09 -3.19
C GLY A 281 -37.70 -12.04 -2.95
N LYS A 282 -37.67 -10.94 -3.73
CA LYS A 282 -36.76 -9.80 -3.49
C LYS A 282 -37.18 -8.94 -2.32
N PHE A 283 -38.46 -8.89 -2.00
CA PHE A 283 -39.04 -8.11 -0.90
C PHE A 283 -40.01 -8.91 -0.08
N LEU A 284 -40.03 -8.59 1.21
CA LEU A 284 -41.06 -9.05 2.16
C LEU A 284 -41.79 -7.86 2.73
N TYR A 285 -43.11 -7.96 2.88
CA TYR A 285 -43.90 -7.03 3.68
C TYR A 285 -44.64 -7.83 4.74
N SER A 286 -44.54 -7.44 6.02
CA SER A 286 -45.21 -8.08 7.12
C SER A 286 -46.34 -7.21 7.65
N HIS A 287 -47.54 -7.83 7.74
CA HIS A 287 -48.73 -7.29 8.41
C HIS A 287 -48.80 -7.71 9.89
N HIS A 288 -48.00 -8.65 10.33
CA HIS A 288 -47.94 -9.04 11.73
C HIS A 288 -47.51 -7.87 12.61
N ALA A 289 -48.41 -7.46 13.52
CA ALA A 289 -48.17 -6.25 14.31
C ALA A 289 -46.92 -6.32 15.21
N THR A 290 -46.58 -7.50 15.71
CA THR A 290 -45.45 -7.77 16.61
C THR A 290 -44.15 -8.07 15.86
N ASP A 291 -44.20 -8.26 14.55
CA ASP A 291 -43.03 -8.50 13.73
C ASP A 291 -42.12 -7.24 13.66
N PRO A 292 -40.79 -7.32 13.89
CA PRO A 292 -39.90 -6.21 13.66
C PRO A 292 -39.96 -5.57 12.28
N CYS A 293 -40.41 -6.32 11.25
CA CYS A 293 -40.63 -5.87 9.89
C CYS A 293 -42.00 -5.27 9.64
N SER A 294 -42.91 -5.22 10.66
CA SER A 294 -44.26 -4.75 10.54
C SER A 294 -44.39 -3.42 9.81
N GLY A 295 -45.31 -3.36 8.82
CA GLY A 295 -45.59 -2.14 8.08
C GLY A 295 -44.48 -1.65 7.16
N ARG A 296 -43.46 -2.47 6.87
CA ARG A 296 -42.30 -2.12 6.04
C ARG A 296 -42.12 -3.11 4.91
N LEU A 297 -41.80 -2.59 3.73
CA LEU A 297 -41.29 -3.40 2.61
C LEU A 297 -39.79 -3.54 2.79
N VAL A 298 -39.30 -4.74 3.08
CA VAL A 298 -37.88 -5.02 3.38
C VAL A 298 -37.29 -5.97 2.35
N ASN A 299 -36.01 -5.80 2.00
CA ASN A 299 -35.22 -6.76 1.26
C ASN A 299 -34.52 -7.74 2.22
N ALA A 300 -33.83 -8.73 1.71
CA ALA A 300 -33.16 -9.76 2.54
C ALA A 300 -32.17 -9.16 3.57
N PHE A 301 -31.42 -8.11 3.20
CA PHE A 301 -30.49 -7.43 4.11
C PHE A 301 -31.24 -6.75 5.27
N ASP A 302 -32.28 -6.01 4.98
CA ASP A 302 -33.11 -5.32 6.01
C ASP A 302 -33.91 -6.30 6.85
N LEU A 303 -34.36 -7.43 6.27
CA LEU A 303 -35.02 -8.50 7.00
C LEU A 303 -34.12 -9.03 8.13
N VAL A 304 -32.90 -9.48 7.78
CA VAL A 304 -31.94 -10.00 8.76
C VAL A 304 -31.53 -8.92 9.75
N ARG A 305 -31.30 -7.68 9.28
CA ARG A 305 -30.95 -6.54 10.12
C ARG A 305 -31.96 -6.28 11.23
N LEU A 306 -33.24 -6.26 10.86
CA LEU A 306 -34.31 -5.96 11.81
C LEU A 306 -34.53 -7.06 12.84
N HIS A 307 -34.32 -8.33 12.47
CA HIS A 307 -34.49 -9.45 13.41
C HIS A 307 -33.24 -9.68 14.30
N LYS A 308 -32.01 -9.40 13.81
CA LYS A 308 -30.81 -9.66 14.60
C LYS A 308 -30.28 -8.45 15.37
N PHE A 309 -30.50 -7.23 14.85
CA PHE A 309 -29.79 -6.05 15.34
C PHE A 309 -30.70 -4.85 15.64
N ALA A 310 -32.04 -5.00 15.64
CA ALA A 310 -32.95 -3.90 15.88
C ALA A 310 -32.76 -3.20 17.24
N ASP A 311 -32.38 -3.94 18.26
CA ASP A 311 -32.14 -3.43 19.62
C ASP A 311 -30.99 -2.43 19.71
N ALA A 312 -30.01 -2.54 18.78
CA ALA A 312 -28.91 -1.58 18.68
C ALA A 312 -29.39 -0.15 18.34
N ASP A 313 -30.61 -0.01 17.80
CA ASP A 313 -31.19 1.30 17.41
C ASP A 313 -31.96 1.97 18.54
N ASP A 314 -32.04 1.36 19.74
CA ASP A 314 -32.91 1.87 20.82
C ASP A 314 -32.53 3.27 21.32
N GLU A 315 -31.28 3.64 21.23
CA GLU A 315 -30.80 4.98 21.58
C GLU A 315 -30.77 5.95 20.39
N ALA A 316 -31.07 5.48 19.18
CA ALA A 316 -31.02 6.31 17.99
C ALA A 316 -32.13 7.37 17.95
N GLN A 317 -31.84 8.58 17.47
CA GLN A 317 -32.80 9.64 17.32
C GLN A 317 -33.89 9.29 16.29
N ALA A 318 -35.11 9.60 16.57
CA ALA A 318 -36.21 9.39 15.66
C ALA A 318 -36.01 10.15 14.33
N GLY A 319 -36.10 9.44 13.20
CA GLY A 319 -35.87 9.99 11.86
C GLY A 319 -34.43 9.89 11.36
N THR A 320 -33.53 9.21 12.10
CA THR A 320 -32.20 8.86 11.60
C THR A 320 -32.34 7.99 10.34
N PRO A 321 -31.65 8.33 9.23
CA PRO A 321 -31.64 7.51 8.02
C PRO A 321 -31.13 6.09 8.30
N ALA A 322 -31.73 5.08 7.65
CA ALA A 322 -31.38 3.66 7.89
C ALA A 322 -29.89 3.36 7.82
N ASN A 323 -29.20 3.94 6.85
CA ASN A 323 -27.75 3.75 6.66
C ASN A 323 -26.83 4.43 7.72
N ARG A 324 -27.42 5.15 8.67
CA ARG A 324 -26.72 5.77 9.82
C ARG A 324 -27.10 5.14 11.15
N LEU A 325 -27.98 4.15 11.14
CA LEU A 325 -28.39 3.43 12.33
C LEU A 325 -27.30 2.46 12.80
N PRO A 326 -27.14 2.25 14.12
CA PRO A 326 -26.22 1.25 14.66
C PRO A 326 -26.49 -0.17 14.13
N SER A 327 -27.78 -0.56 14.01
CA SER A 327 -28.20 -1.84 13.41
C SER A 327 -27.68 -2.04 11.98
N TYR A 328 -27.59 -0.96 11.19
CA TYR A 328 -27.09 -1.02 9.82
C TYR A 328 -25.58 -1.32 9.80
N ALA A 329 -24.82 -0.69 10.68
CA ALA A 329 -23.38 -0.95 10.82
C ALA A 329 -23.13 -2.40 11.27
N ALA A 330 -23.85 -2.88 12.29
CA ALA A 330 -23.77 -4.25 12.76
C ALA A 330 -24.13 -5.27 11.66
N MET A 331 -25.18 -5.00 10.88
CA MET A 331 -25.57 -5.86 9.77
C MET A 331 -24.53 -5.86 8.63
N CYS A 332 -23.88 -4.72 8.34
CA CYS A 332 -22.79 -4.68 7.36
C CYS A 332 -21.60 -5.51 7.82
N GLU A 333 -21.22 -5.44 9.09
CA GLU A 333 -20.16 -6.25 9.68
C GLU A 333 -20.50 -7.75 9.61
N PHE A 334 -21.71 -8.13 9.98
CA PHE A 334 -22.21 -9.49 9.87
C PHE A 334 -22.16 -10.00 8.42
N ALA A 335 -22.70 -9.22 7.48
CA ALA A 335 -22.75 -9.59 6.06
C ALA A 335 -21.36 -9.77 5.45
N THR A 336 -20.39 -8.89 5.76
CA THR A 336 -19.01 -9.02 5.28
C THR A 336 -18.24 -10.16 5.95
N GLY A 337 -18.68 -10.66 7.09
CA GLY A 337 -18.17 -11.86 7.75
C GLY A 337 -18.64 -13.18 7.13
N LEU A 338 -19.71 -13.16 6.29
CA LEU A 338 -20.18 -14.36 5.60
C LEU A 338 -19.29 -14.66 4.38
N ALA A 339 -18.73 -15.87 4.33
CA ALA A 339 -17.78 -16.30 3.30
C ALA A 339 -18.31 -16.11 1.87
N ASP A 340 -19.59 -16.46 1.63
CA ASP A 340 -20.24 -16.34 0.32
C ASP A 340 -20.34 -14.88 -0.14
N VAL A 341 -20.72 -13.97 0.76
CA VAL A 341 -20.84 -12.52 0.46
C VAL A 341 -19.46 -11.92 0.21
N ALA A 342 -18.47 -12.23 1.07
CA ALA A 342 -17.11 -11.77 0.90
C ALA A 342 -16.48 -12.27 -0.41
N GLY A 343 -16.71 -13.54 -0.76
CA GLY A 343 -16.29 -14.15 -2.02
C GLY A 343 -16.89 -13.46 -3.25
N LEU A 344 -18.21 -13.24 -3.26
CA LEU A 344 -18.89 -12.53 -4.34
C LEU A 344 -18.37 -11.09 -4.51
N MET A 345 -18.19 -10.36 -3.41
CA MET A 345 -17.66 -9.00 -3.44
C MET A 345 -16.22 -8.95 -4.01
N ALA A 346 -15.41 -9.96 -3.69
CA ALA A 346 -14.07 -10.10 -4.24
C ALA A 346 -14.10 -10.39 -5.75
N GLN A 347 -14.96 -11.31 -6.18
CA GLN A 347 -15.15 -11.71 -7.57
C GLN A 347 -15.65 -10.54 -8.44
N GLU A 348 -16.62 -9.78 -7.97
CA GLU A 348 -17.13 -8.59 -8.67
C GLU A 348 -16.07 -7.48 -8.83
N ARG A 349 -15.24 -7.26 -7.82
CA ARG A 349 -14.10 -6.33 -7.90
C ARG A 349 -13.11 -6.75 -8.97
N TYR A 350 -12.76 -8.03 -9.01
CA TYR A 350 -11.87 -8.58 -10.04
C TYR A 350 -12.46 -8.44 -11.44
N ALA A 351 -13.74 -8.81 -11.63
CA ALA A 351 -14.41 -8.71 -12.92
C ALA A 351 -14.49 -7.26 -13.43
N ASN A 352 -14.72 -6.29 -12.55
CA ASN A 352 -14.72 -4.88 -12.91
C ASN A 352 -13.31 -4.38 -13.26
N ALA A 353 -12.27 -4.82 -12.53
CA ALA A 353 -10.89 -4.51 -12.85
C ALA A 353 -10.47 -5.14 -14.21
N ALA A 354 -10.82 -6.40 -14.46
CA ALA A 354 -10.50 -7.09 -15.71
C ALA A 354 -11.09 -6.41 -16.94
N LYS A 355 -12.30 -5.87 -16.86
CA LYS A 355 -12.93 -5.10 -17.95
C LYS A 355 -12.14 -3.84 -18.35
N ASP A 356 -11.49 -3.20 -17.39
CA ASP A 356 -10.68 -2.00 -17.62
C ASP A 356 -9.32 -2.30 -18.29
N PHE A 357 -8.91 -3.58 -18.31
CA PHE A 357 -7.64 -4.08 -18.84
C PHE A 357 -7.82 -5.20 -19.88
N GLU A 358 -8.90 -5.14 -20.68
CA GLU A 358 -9.15 -6.10 -21.77
C GLU A 358 -7.94 -6.18 -22.71
N GLY A 359 -7.39 -7.39 -22.88
CA GLY A 359 -6.20 -7.67 -23.70
C GLY A 359 -4.90 -7.89 -22.92
N ILE A 360 -4.90 -7.72 -21.60
CA ILE A 360 -3.75 -7.96 -20.73
C ILE A 360 -4.13 -9.08 -19.75
N GLY A 361 -4.18 -10.33 -20.24
CA GLY A 361 -4.50 -11.48 -19.39
C GLY A 361 -3.24 -12.19 -18.88
N PRO A 362 -3.22 -12.71 -17.63
CA PRO A 362 -2.18 -13.62 -17.16
C PRO A 362 -2.39 -15.02 -17.77
N ASP A 363 -1.30 -15.62 -18.19
CA ASP A 363 -1.32 -16.98 -18.78
C ASP A 363 -1.66 -18.12 -17.80
N ASN A 364 -1.66 -17.87 -16.48
CA ASN A 364 -2.04 -18.84 -15.44
C ASN A 364 -2.52 -18.10 -14.19
N ALA A 365 -3.80 -18.11 -13.89
CA ALA A 365 -4.37 -17.61 -12.66
C ALA A 365 -4.56 -18.74 -11.64
N ASP A 366 -3.83 -18.70 -10.54
CA ASP A 366 -4.32 -19.25 -9.26
C ASP A 366 -5.69 -18.60 -8.98
N ASP A 367 -6.65 -19.35 -8.44
CA ASP A 367 -8.03 -18.91 -8.24
C ASP A 367 -8.10 -17.45 -7.70
N PRO A 368 -8.56 -16.48 -8.53
CA PRO A 368 -8.51 -15.05 -8.15
C PRO A 368 -9.36 -14.72 -6.92
N ALA A 369 -10.35 -15.54 -6.61
CA ALA A 369 -11.28 -15.28 -5.52
C ALA A 369 -10.63 -15.48 -4.14
N ASN A 370 -9.65 -16.36 -4.01
CA ASN A 370 -9.12 -16.77 -2.71
C ASN A 370 -8.21 -15.70 -2.07
N TRP A 371 -7.31 -15.06 -2.82
CA TRP A 371 -6.41 -14.05 -2.24
C TRP A 371 -7.07 -12.71 -1.93
N MET A 372 -8.13 -12.34 -2.68
CA MET A 372 -8.88 -11.10 -2.41
C MET A 372 -9.65 -11.15 -1.09
N ALA A 373 -9.97 -12.36 -0.59
CA ALA A 373 -10.55 -12.55 0.73
C ALA A 373 -9.57 -12.19 1.86
N LEU A 374 -8.26 -12.15 1.59
CA LEU A 374 -7.24 -11.73 2.56
C LEU A 374 -7.20 -10.21 2.76
N LEU A 375 -7.84 -9.43 1.87
CA LEU A 375 -7.82 -7.97 1.96
C LEU A 375 -8.73 -7.47 3.09
N GLU A 376 -8.17 -6.65 3.96
CA GLU A 376 -8.93 -5.91 4.95
C GLU A 376 -9.91 -4.95 4.27
N THR A 377 -11.20 -5.08 4.58
CA THR A 377 -12.25 -4.22 4.03
C THR A 377 -12.93 -3.39 5.11
N SER A 378 -13.61 -2.33 4.70
CA SER A 378 -14.48 -1.55 5.58
C SER A 378 -15.77 -2.32 5.80
N ALA A 379 -16.14 -2.60 7.04
CA ALA A 379 -17.38 -3.28 7.39
C ALA A 379 -18.63 -2.54 6.88
N GLN A 380 -18.60 -1.21 6.82
CA GLN A 380 -19.73 -0.40 6.39
C GLN A 380 -19.91 -0.33 4.87
N THR A 381 -18.81 -0.29 4.12
CA THR A 381 -18.86 -0.04 2.66
C THR A 381 -18.37 -1.21 1.84
N GLY A 382 -17.70 -2.20 2.46
CA GLY A 382 -17.01 -3.28 1.78
C GLY A 382 -15.80 -2.81 0.96
N ALA A 383 -15.43 -1.53 1.02
CA ALA A 383 -14.28 -0.99 0.30
C ALA A 383 -12.98 -1.50 0.90
N VAL A 384 -11.98 -1.76 0.05
CA VAL A 384 -10.64 -2.16 0.49
C VAL A 384 -10.01 -1.03 1.30
N LYS A 385 -9.52 -1.34 2.51
CA LYS A 385 -8.83 -0.34 3.34
C LYS A 385 -7.47 0.00 2.74
N GLY A 386 -7.12 1.28 2.69
CA GLY A 386 -5.81 1.75 2.26
C GLY A 386 -4.75 1.52 3.34
N THR A 387 -4.35 0.26 3.59
CA THR A 387 -3.29 -0.12 4.53
C THR A 387 -2.05 -0.62 3.77
N ILE A 388 -0.86 -0.50 4.38
CA ILE A 388 0.36 -1.06 3.81
C ILE A 388 0.21 -2.58 3.60
N ASN A 389 -0.45 -3.27 4.54
CA ASN A 389 -0.69 -4.71 4.45
C ASN A 389 -1.53 -5.09 3.23
N ASN A 390 -2.62 -4.38 2.97
CA ASN A 390 -3.44 -4.62 1.78
C ASN A 390 -2.67 -4.38 0.48
N VAL A 391 -1.87 -3.31 0.43
CA VAL A 391 -1.04 -3.05 -0.76
C VAL A 391 0.00 -4.15 -0.95
N LEU A 392 0.63 -4.67 0.13
CA LEU A 392 1.54 -5.82 0.04
C LEU A 392 0.86 -7.06 -0.53
N ILE A 393 -0.34 -7.41 -0.03
CA ILE A 393 -1.12 -8.54 -0.55
C ILE A 393 -1.42 -8.35 -2.04
N ILE A 394 -1.80 -7.14 -2.46
CA ILE A 394 -2.03 -6.83 -3.87
C ILE A 394 -0.75 -7.03 -4.71
N LEU A 395 0.39 -6.49 -4.28
CA LEU A 395 1.66 -6.63 -5.00
C LEU A 395 2.12 -8.09 -5.11
N GLU A 396 1.79 -8.93 -4.13
CA GLU A 396 2.19 -10.35 -4.08
C GLU A 396 1.26 -11.27 -4.87
N HIS A 397 -0.02 -10.91 -5.01
CA HIS A 397 -1.03 -11.82 -5.53
C HIS A 397 -1.76 -11.33 -6.78
N ASP A 398 -1.82 -10.01 -7.04
CA ASP A 398 -2.48 -9.49 -8.24
C ASP A 398 -1.80 -10.03 -9.50
N PRO A 399 -2.51 -10.73 -10.39
CA PRO A 399 -1.94 -11.35 -11.59
C PRO A 399 -1.21 -10.37 -12.51
N MET A 400 -1.60 -9.10 -12.50
CA MET A 400 -0.98 -8.04 -13.30
C MET A 400 0.34 -7.51 -12.71
N LEU A 401 0.57 -7.73 -11.40
CA LEU A 401 1.71 -7.20 -10.65
C LEU A 401 2.65 -8.28 -10.12
N LYS A 402 2.11 -9.47 -9.81
CA LYS A 402 2.84 -10.61 -9.21
C LYS A 402 4.09 -10.97 -10.02
N GLY A 403 5.26 -10.88 -9.39
CA GLY A 403 6.53 -11.24 -9.99
C GLY A 403 7.03 -10.32 -11.12
N LYS A 404 6.38 -9.18 -11.34
CA LYS A 404 6.74 -8.25 -12.43
C LYS A 404 7.82 -7.25 -12.06
N PHE A 405 8.19 -7.13 -10.81
CA PHE A 405 9.26 -6.25 -10.34
C PHE A 405 9.89 -6.73 -9.04
N ALA A 406 11.16 -6.42 -8.86
CA ALA A 406 11.92 -6.78 -7.66
C ALA A 406 13.13 -5.83 -7.47
N LEU A 407 13.78 -5.90 -6.32
CA LEU A 407 15.03 -5.21 -6.07
C LEU A 407 16.21 -6.04 -6.61
N ASN A 408 16.96 -5.49 -7.54
CA ASN A 408 18.29 -6.00 -7.87
C ASN A 408 19.27 -5.52 -6.80
N GLN A 409 19.69 -6.40 -5.91
CA GLN A 409 20.63 -6.09 -4.83
C GLN A 409 22.02 -5.74 -5.34
N PHE A 410 22.42 -6.33 -6.47
CA PHE A 410 23.72 -6.06 -7.08
C PHE A 410 23.78 -4.63 -7.62
N ALA A 411 22.76 -4.20 -8.36
CA ALA A 411 22.65 -2.84 -8.88
C ALA A 411 22.09 -1.84 -7.85
N ASN A 412 21.56 -2.33 -6.71
CA ASN A 412 20.85 -1.56 -5.67
C ASN A 412 19.73 -0.69 -6.25
N ARG A 413 18.98 -1.24 -7.23
CA ARG A 413 17.90 -0.55 -7.97
C ARG A 413 16.70 -1.48 -8.14
N GLY A 414 15.48 -0.91 -8.15
CA GLY A 414 14.28 -1.61 -8.57
C GLY A 414 14.35 -1.96 -10.06
N GLU A 415 13.86 -3.12 -10.43
CA GLU A 415 13.78 -3.55 -11.81
C GLU A 415 12.38 -4.07 -12.15
N VAL A 416 11.97 -3.78 -13.37
CA VAL A 416 10.78 -4.34 -14.00
C VAL A 416 11.19 -5.60 -14.75
N LEU A 417 10.53 -6.72 -14.45
CA LEU A 417 10.86 -8.05 -14.95
C LEU A 417 9.89 -8.53 -16.04
N GLY A 418 8.83 -7.78 -16.33
CA GLY A 418 7.82 -8.14 -17.33
C GLY A 418 6.86 -6.99 -17.63
N ALA A 419 5.87 -7.22 -18.48
CA ALA A 419 4.86 -6.23 -18.83
C ALA A 419 4.05 -5.80 -17.60
N LEU A 420 3.76 -4.51 -17.51
CA LEU A 420 2.97 -3.86 -16.45
C LEU A 420 1.70 -3.24 -17.05
N PRO A 421 0.63 -3.03 -16.26
CA PRO A 421 -0.62 -2.45 -16.76
C PRO A 421 -0.46 -1.10 -17.49
N TRP A 422 0.53 -0.32 -17.11
CA TRP A 422 0.84 0.99 -17.70
C TRP A 422 2.00 0.96 -18.71
N ASP A 423 2.68 -0.18 -18.86
CA ASP A 423 3.81 -0.35 -19.79
C ASP A 423 3.88 -1.79 -20.31
N GLN A 424 3.53 -1.99 -21.57
CA GLN A 424 3.44 -3.32 -22.20
C GLN A 424 4.79 -3.89 -22.65
N ARG A 425 5.90 -3.20 -22.40
CA ARG A 425 7.23 -3.71 -22.72
C ARG A 425 7.54 -4.95 -21.87
N THR A 426 7.85 -6.06 -22.52
CA THR A 426 8.19 -7.32 -21.85
C THR A 426 9.67 -7.43 -21.49
N LYS A 427 10.53 -6.59 -22.11
CA LYS A 427 11.97 -6.59 -21.87
C LYS A 427 12.29 -6.03 -20.49
N ARG A 428 13.12 -6.74 -19.74
CA ARG A 428 13.64 -6.30 -18.44
C ARG A 428 14.28 -4.91 -18.53
N ARG A 429 13.97 -4.06 -17.59
CA ARG A 429 14.46 -2.67 -17.51
C ARG A 429 14.49 -2.15 -16.07
N LEU A 430 15.13 -1.01 -15.86
CA LEU A 430 15.12 -0.33 -14.56
C LEU A 430 13.72 0.25 -14.28
N TRP A 431 13.36 0.22 -13.00
CA TRP A 431 12.20 0.93 -12.46
C TRP A 431 12.46 2.43 -12.47
N ASP A 432 11.56 3.22 -13.03
CA ASP A 432 11.67 4.68 -13.18
C ASP A 432 10.52 5.44 -12.51
N ASP A 433 10.54 6.78 -12.58
CA ASP A 433 9.51 7.62 -11.99
C ASP A 433 8.12 7.42 -12.63
N ASN A 434 8.06 7.05 -13.90
CA ASN A 434 6.81 6.74 -14.59
C ASN A 434 6.18 5.46 -14.03
N ASP A 435 6.98 4.50 -13.58
CA ASP A 435 6.50 3.28 -12.94
C ASP A 435 5.88 3.57 -11.57
N ASN A 436 6.41 4.54 -10.82
CA ASN A 436 5.78 4.99 -9.58
C ASN A 436 4.39 5.56 -9.85
N GLN A 437 4.24 6.45 -10.86
CA GLN A 437 2.96 7.02 -11.22
C GLN A 437 1.99 5.97 -11.78
N GLY A 438 2.48 5.05 -12.59
CA GLY A 438 1.71 3.93 -13.12
C GLY A 438 1.17 3.02 -12.02
N LEU A 439 1.98 2.70 -11.03
CA LEU A 439 1.57 1.89 -9.88
C LEU A 439 0.50 2.62 -9.03
N TYR A 440 0.67 3.92 -8.75
CA TYR A 440 -0.31 4.72 -8.03
C TYR A 440 -1.65 4.73 -8.77
N TRP A 441 -1.62 5.03 -10.08
CA TRP A 441 -2.81 5.03 -10.94
C TRP A 441 -3.52 3.67 -10.95
N TYR A 442 -2.78 2.58 -11.09
CA TYR A 442 -3.34 1.22 -11.12
C TYR A 442 -4.02 0.87 -9.79
N ILE A 443 -3.34 1.07 -8.66
CA ILE A 443 -3.85 0.77 -7.32
C ILE A 443 -5.07 1.64 -6.99
N GLU A 444 -5.05 2.91 -7.36
CA GLU A 444 -6.20 3.80 -7.18
C GLU A 444 -7.38 3.39 -8.06
N LYS A 445 -7.14 3.11 -9.34
CA LYS A 445 -8.19 2.74 -10.30
C LYS A 445 -8.88 1.44 -9.90
N VAL A 446 -8.11 0.38 -9.62
CA VAL A 446 -8.62 -0.98 -9.37
C VAL A 446 -9.13 -1.16 -7.95
N TYR A 447 -8.35 -0.74 -6.95
CA TYR A 447 -8.62 -1.02 -5.54
C TYR A 447 -9.18 0.17 -4.77
N LYS A 448 -9.26 1.34 -5.39
CA LYS A 448 -9.70 2.61 -4.78
C LYS A 448 -8.85 3.00 -3.57
N ILE A 449 -7.59 2.55 -3.53
CA ILE A 449 -6.63 2.91 -2.49
C ILE A 449 -5.88 4.16 -2.92
N THR A 450 -5.95 5.20 -2.10
CA THR A 450 -5.21 6.45 -2.26
C THR A 450 -4.15 6.59 -1.16
N GLY A 451 -3.11 7.38 -1.41
CA GLY A 451 -2.05 7.66 -0.43
C GLY A 451 -0.71 7.04 -0.81
N ASN A 452 0.06 7.77 -1.65
CA ASN A 452 1.33 7.36 -2.23
C ASN A 452 2.33 6.81 -1.20
N GLY A 453 2.44 7.43 -0.01
CA GLY A 453 3.37 6.97 1.02
C GLY A 453 3.13 5.55 1.55
N LYS A 454 1.88 5.06 1.49
CA LYS A 454 1.56 3.67 1.84
C LYS A 454 1.94 2.71 0.73
N ILE A 455 1.73 3.13 -0.52
CA ILE A 455 2.11 2.36 -1.72
C ILE A 455 3.63 2.27 -1.80
N ASP A 456 4.35 3.37 -1.60
CA ASP A 456 5.82 3.38 -1.55
C ASP A 456 6.38 2.48 -0.45
N GLY A 457 5.77 2.53 0.75
CA GLY A 457 6.14 1.67 1.87
C GLY A 457 5.96 0.18 1.55
N ALA A 458 4.84 -0.18 0.95
CA ALA A 458 4.56 -1.55 0.52
C ALA A 458 5.49 -1.98 -0.62
N LEU A 459 5.70 -1.12 -1.63
CA LEU A 459 6.62 -1.38 -2.75
C LEU A 459 8.04 -1.65 -2.24
N SER A 460 8.53 -0.84 -1.30
CA SER A 460 9.84 -1.03 -0.69
C SER A 460 9.95 -2.38 0.04
N LEU A 461 8.95 -2.75 0.83
CA LEU A 461 8.93 -4.02 1.55
C LEU A 461 8.85 -5.21 0.59
N HIS A 462 7.96 -5.16 -0.40
CA HIS A 462 7.80 -6.19 -1.43
C HIS A 462 9.09 -6.40 -2.22
N SER A 463 9.68 -5.30 -2.74
CA SER A 463 10.89 -5.36 -3.54
C SER A 463 12.07 -5.95 -2.77
N ASN A 464 12.18 -5.66 -1.48
CA ASN A 464 13.21 -6.28 -0.63
C ASN A 464 12.95 -7.77 -0.34
N ARG A 465 11.67 -8.18 -0.17
CA ARG A 465 11.29 -9.58 0.06
C ARG A 465 11.63 -10.47 -1.14
N PHE A 466 11.42 -9.97 -2.35
CA PHE A 466 11.67 -10.67 -3.60
C PHE A 466 12.97 -10.21 -4.28
N ALA A 467 13.90 -9.66 -3.50
CA ALA A 467 15.18 -9.19 -4.02
C ALA A 467 16.02 -10.35 -4.56
N PHE A 468 16.74 -10.07 -5.63
CA PHE A 468 17.66 -11.01 -6.28
C PHE A 468 19.05 -10.37 -6.50
N ASN A 469 20.06 -11.20 -6.76
CA ASN A 469 21.40 -10.73 -7.11
C ASN A 469 21.87 -11.47 -8.37
N GLU A 470 21.82 -10.80 -9.48
CA GLU A 470 22.05 -11.41 -10.79
C GLU A 470 23.45 -12.02 -10.96
N VAL A 471 24.47 -11.44 -10.34
CA VAL A 471 25.84 -12.01 -10.40
C VAL A 471 25.94 -13.24 -9.50
N GLN A 472 25.34 -13.22 -8.30
CA GLN A 472 25.30 -14.38 -7.41
C GLN A 472 24.49 -15.52 -8.03
N ASP A 473 23.35 -15.19 -8.67
CA ASP A 473 22.50 -16.17 -9.35
C ASP A 473 23.26 -16.81 -10.53
N TYR A 474 23.96 -16.00 -11.32
CA TYR A 474 24.82 -16.49 -12.40
C TYR A 474 25.91 -17.44 -11.88
N LEU A 475 26.70 -17.01 -10.88
CA LEU A 475 27.76 -17.82 -10.29
C LEU A 475 27.22 -19.08 -9.59
N GLY A 476 26.05 -18.95 -8.93
CA GLY A 476 25.33 -20.08 -8.33
C GLY A 476 24.92 -21.13 -9.38
N GLY A 477 24.50 -20.65 -10.55
CA GLY A 477 24.17 -21.50 -11.70
C GLY A 477 25.35 -22.26 -12.30
N LEU A 478 26.60 -21.78 -12.07
CA LEU A 478 27.84 -22.43 -12.52
C LEU A 478 28.42 -23.40 -11.50
N LYS A 479 27.97 -23.42 -10.28
CA LYS A 479 28.49 -24.29 -9.22
C LYS A 479 28.39 -25.77 -9.64
N GLY A 480 29.52 -26.47 -9.62
CA GLY A 480 29.63 -27.88 -9.99
C GLY A 480 29.57 -28.14 -11.50
N LYS A 481 29.62 -27.10 -12.34
CA LYS A 481 29.57 -27.24 -13.82
C LYS A 481 30.95 -27.13 -14.49
N TRP A 482 32.00 -26.98 -13.72
CA TRP A 482 33.34 -26.98 -14.27
C TRP A 482 33.66 -28.37 -14.84
N ASP A 483 34.14 -28.42 -16.08
CA ASP A 483 34.49 -29.63 -16.81
C ASP A 483 35.81 -30.29 -16.39
N GLY A 484 36.53 -29.70 -15.43
CA GLY A 484 37.83 -30.17 -14.92
C GLY A 484 39.04 -29.74 -15.74
N VAL A 485 38.87 -29.02 -16.84
CA VAL A 485 39.95 -28.51 -17.67
C VAL A 485 40.39 -27.12 -17.16
N PRO A 486 41.61 -26.99 -16.66
CA PRO A 486 42.10 -25.71 -16.17
C PRO A 486 42.37 -24.73 -17.31
N ARG A 487 41.71 -23.58 -17.29
CA ARG A 487 41.82 -22.51 -18.29
C ARG A 487 42.16 -21.14 -17.67
N LEU A 488 41.80 -21.00 -16.41
CA LEU A 488 41.89 -19.70 -15.73
C LEU A 488 43.32 -19.19 -15.62
N ASP A 489 44.25 -20.04 -15.27
CA ASP A 489 45.66 -19.71 -15.11
C ASP A 489 46.31 -19.22 -16.43
N THR A 490 45.83 -19.72 -17.57
CA THR A 490 46.38 -19.43 -18.90
C THR A 490 45.60 -18.42 -19.70
N LEU A 491 44.53 -17.83 -19.12
CA LEU A 491 43.60 -16.93 -19.85
C LEU A 491 44.34 -15.81 -20.61
N PHE A 492 45.23 -15.08 -19.96
CA PHE A 492 45.98 -14.01 -20.63
C PHE A 492 47.14 -14.52 -21.49
N ILE A 493 47.64 -15.73 -21.21
CA ILE A 493 48.66 -16.41 -22.02
C ILE A 493 48.06 -16.82 -23.36
N ASP A 494 46.95 -17.52 -23.32
CA ASP A 494 46.29 -18.10 -24.49
C ASP A 494 45.62 -17.04 -25.38
N TYR A 495 44.96 -16.03 -24.77
CA TYR A 495 44.19 -15.04 -25.50
C TYR A 495 44.93 -13.74 -25.82
N LEU A 496 45.81 -13.29 -24.92
CA LEU A 496 46.51 -12.01 -25.08
C LEU A 496 48.02 -12.17 -25.32
N GLY A 497 48.50 -13.38 -25.40
CA GLY A 497 49.93 -13.66 -25.65
C GLY A 497 50.88 -13.19 -24.56
N ALA A 498 50.46 -13.27 -23.31
CA ALA A 498 51.36 -13.06 -22.18
C ALA A 498 52.33 -14.22 -22.04
N LYS A 499 53.49 -13.98 -21.42
CA LYS A 499 54.48 -15.03 -21.13
C LYS A 499 53.99 -16.03 -20.14
N ASP A 500 54.21 -17.31 -20.36
CA ASP A 500 53.87 -18.38 -19.42
C ASP A 500 54.86 -18.40 -18.23
N THR A 501 54.50 -17.74 -17.16
CA THR A 501 55.23 -17.66 -15.91
C THR A 501 54.35 -18.01 -14.72
N ALA A 502 54.98 -18.47 -13.63
CA ALA A 502 54.25 -18.75 -12.39
C ALA A 502 53.49 -17.50 -11.85
N TYR A 503 54.11 -16.32 -12.01
CA TYR A 503 53.53 -15.05 -11.66
C TYR A 503 52.27 -14.76 -12.48
N ASN A 504 52.34 -14.76 -13.81
CA ASN A 504 51.18 -14.48 -14.68
C ASN A 504 50.03 -15.44 -14.43
N ARG A 505 50.29 -16.72 -14.27
CA ARG A 505 49.28 -17.72 -13.89
C ARG A 505 48.62 -17.39 -12.55
N ALA A 506 49.42 -17.06 -11.54
CA ALA A 506 48.91 -16.79 -10.20
C ALA A 506 48.05 -15.51 -10.13
N VAL A 507 48.53 -14.40 -10.70
CA VAL A 507 47.80 -13.11 -10.65
C VAL A 507 46.50 -13.16 -11.46
N THR A 508 46.49 -13.88 -12.61
CA THR A 508 45.27 -14.10 -13.40
C THR A 508 44.25 -14.85 -12.58
N ARG A 509 44.62 -16.03 -12.04
CA ARG A 509 43.69 -16.82 -11.18
C ARG A 509 43.14 -15.99 -10.03
N LYS A 510 44.02 -15.34 -9.26
CA LYS A 510 43.62 -14.59 -8.06
C LYS A 510 42.72 -13.41 -8.37
N ALA A 511 42.90 -12.72 -9.49
CA ALA A 511 42.06 -11.60 -9.89
C ALA A 511 40.61 -12.05 -10.17
N PHE A 512 40.42 -13.15 -10.90
CA PHE A 512 39.07 -13.69 -11.20
C PHE A 512 38.44 -14.41 -9.99
N VAL A 513 39.23 -15.13 -9.18
CA VAL A 513 38.73 -15.68 -7.91
C VAL A 513 38.31 -14.57 -6.94
N ALA A 514 39.02 -13.43 -6.94
CA ALA A 514 38.61 -12.26 -6.16
C ALA A 514 37.31 -11.64 -6.66
N ALA A 515 37.05 -11.68 -7.97
CA ALA A 515 35.77 -11.23 -8.53
C ALA A 515 34.62 -12.12 -8.02
N VAL A 516 34.78 -13.44 -7.98
CA VAL A 516 33.83 -14.37 -7.37
C VAL A 516 33.67 -14.08 -5.87
N ALA A 517 34.77 -13.95 -5.14
CA ALA A 517 34.75 -13.69 -3.70
C ALA A 517 34.01 -12.39 -3.37
N ARG A 518 34.23 -11.30 -4.11
CA ARG A 518 33.52 -10.02 -3.91
C ARG A 518 32.04 -10.06 -4.30
N ALA A 519 31.70 -10.83 -5.30
CA ALA A 519 30.30 -11.02 -5.67
C ALA A 519 29.52 -11.79 -4.58
N ILE A 520 30.10 -12.88 -4.04
CA ILE A 520 29.44 -13.74 -3.05
C ILE A 520 29.56 -13.20 -1.62
N THR A 521 30.69 -12.56 -1.31
CA THR A 521 30.95 -11.92 0.00
C THR A 521 31.32 -10.46 -0.20
N PRO A 522 30.33 -9.57 -0.47
CA PRO A 522 30.57 -8.16 -0.70
C PRO A 522 31.38 -7.52 0.42
N GLY A 523 32.33 -6.66 0.04
CA GLY A 523 33.21 -5.98 0.99
C GLY A 523 34.39 -6.84 1.51
N CYS A 524 34.56 -8.07 1.04
CA CYS A 524 35.74 -8.85 1.36
C CYS A 524 37.02 -8.11 0.91
N LYS A 525 38.13 -8.32 1.63
CA LYS A 525 39.35 -7.59 1.36
C LYS A 525 39.99 -8.05 0.05
N TYR A 526 40.05 -7.17 -0.92
CA TYR A 526 40.86 -7.30 -2.14
C TYR A 526 41.20 -5.90 -2.63
N ASP A 527 42.44 -5.44 -2.47
CA ASP A 527 42.89 -4.10 -2.80
C ASP A 527 43.92 -4.09 -3.95
N ASN A 528 43.96 -5.18 -4.71
CA ASN A 528 44.84 -5.33 -5.88
C ASN A 528 44.09 -5.00 -7.17
N MET A 529 44.83 -4.53 -8.16
CA MET A 529 44.34 -4.29 -9.52
C MET A 529 45.34 -4.94 -10.48
N LEU A 530 44.88 -5.90 -11.30
CA LEU A 530 45.67 -6.48 -12.37
C LEU A 530 45.68 -5.49 -13.54
N ILE A 531 46.87 -5.24 -14.10
CA ILE A 531 47.09 -4.27 -15.17
C ILE A 531 47.64 -4.99 -16.40
N LEU A 532 46.90 -4.93 -17.50
CA LEU A 532 47.31 -5.48 -18.79
C LEU A 532 48.07 -4.42 -19.60
N THR A 533 49.35 -4.62 -19.78
CA THR A 533 50.20 -3.74 -20.59
C THR A 533 50.43 -4.34 -21.98
N GLY A 534 50.67 -3.52 -22.99
CA GLY A 534 50.99 -3.97 -24.32
C GLY A 534 50.23 -3.26 -25.45
N PRO A 535 50.55 -3.61 -26.71
CA PRO A 535 50.06 -2.93 -27.90
C PRO A 535 48.54 -2.76 -27.96
N GLN A 536 48.11 -1.67 -28.60
CA GLN A 536 46.69 -1.44 -28.87
C GLN A 536 46.16 -2.49 -29.87
N GLY A 537 44.87 -2.82 -29.77
CA GLY A 537 44.20 -3.75 -30.70
C GLY A 537 44.30 -5.22 -30.35
N LEU A 538 45.00 -5.63 -29.29
CA LEU A 538 45.06 -7.02 -28.83
C LEU A 538 43.77 -7.57 -28.25
N GLY A 539 42.80 -6.72 -27.96
CA GLY A 539 41.52 -7.14 -27.37
C GLY A 539 41.49 -7.16 -25.84
N LYS A 540 42.38 -6.41 -25.14
CA LYS A 540 42.44 -6.31 -23.67
C LYS A 540 41.10 -5.96 -23.06
N SER A 541 40.52 -4.82 -23.44
CA SER A 541 39.20 -4.35 -22.95
C SER A 541 38.07 -5.27 -23.39
N THR A 542 38.11 -5.80 -24.62
CA THR A 542 37.09 -6.74 -25.12
C THR A 542 37.07 -8.04 -24.32
N LEU A 543 38.25 -8.54 -23.90
CA LEU A 543 38.32 -9.72 -23.03
C LEU A 543 37.66 -9.44 -21.67
N LEU A 544 37.96 -8.29 -21.04
CA LEU A 544 37.33 -7.91 -19.77
C LEU A 544 35.83 -7.71 -19.89
N ASP A 545 35.36 -7.08 -20.96
CA ASP A 545 33.93 -6.89 -21.25
C ASP A 545 33.21 -8.24 -21.40
N LYS A 546 33.70 -9.15 -22.24
CA LYS A 546 33.13 -10.49 -22.41
C LYS A 546 33.14 -11.30 -21.10
N MET A 547 34.23 -11.25 -20.34
CA MET A 547 34.30 -11.89 -19.02
C MET A 547 33.30 -11.30 -18.03
N SER A 548 32.95 -10.04 -18.14
CA SER A 548 31.97 -9.39 -17.25
C SER A 548 30.53 -9.85 -17.44
N ARG A 549 30.22 -10.53 -18.55
CA ARG A 549 28.83 -10.96 -18.91
C ARG A 549 27.82 -9.81 -18.97
N GLY A 550 28.28 -8.59 -19.27
CA GLY A 550 27.47 -7.37 -19.36
C GLY A 550 27.47 -6.50 -18.10
N TRP A 551 28.14 -6.92 -17.02
CA TRP A 551 28.31 -6.11 -15.79
C TRP A 551 29.66 -5.38 -15.80
N PHE A 552 29.94 -4.65 -16.89
CA PHE A 552 31.19 -3.96 -17.19
C PHE A 552 31.07 -2.44 -17.07
N ASN A 553 32.16 -1.80 -16.69
CA ASN A 553 32.29 -0.34 -16.76
C ASN A 553 33.77 0.04 -17.07
N ASP A 554 33.95 0.78 -18.17
CA ASP A 554 35.20 1.35 -18.63
C ASP A 554 35.23 2.89 -18.58
N SER A 555 34.19 3.50 -18.04
CA SER A 555 33.97 4.96 -18.09
C SER A 555 34.45 5.71 -16.84
N ILE A 556 35.08 5.01 -15.88
CA ILE A 556 35.54 5.65 -14.64
C ILE A 556 36.74 6.55 -14.94
N ARG A 557 36.60 7.86 -14.65
CA ARG A 557 37.64 8.89 -14.79
C ARG A 557 37.96 9.58 -13.46
N THR A 558 37.12 9.45 -12.44
CA THR A 558 37.30 10.02 -11.11
C THR A 558 37.29 8.95 -10.04
N PHE A 559 38.12 9.09 -9.02
CA PHE A 559 38.30 8.15 -7.92
C PHE A 559 38.00 8.79 -6.57
N GLU A 560 37.27 9.90 -6.57
CA GLU A 560 36.90 10.64 -5.37
C GLU A 560 35.41 11.02 -5.41
N GLY A 561 34.80 11.14 -4.20
CA GLY A 561 33.44 11.65 -4.03
C GLY A 561 32.34 10.64 -4.30
N LYS A 562 31.13 11.16 -4.33
CA LYS A 562 29.89 10.38 -4.48
C LYS A 562 29.77 9.74 -5.88
N GLU A 563 30.15 10.50 -6.90
CA GLU A 563 30.04 10.11 -8.31
C GLU A 563 30.84 8.83 -8.62
N ALA A 564 32.07 8.74 -8.10
CA ALA A 564 32.89 7.56 -8.26
C ALA A 564 32.24 6.29 -7.67
N SER A 565 31.54 6.42 -6.53
CA SER A 565 30.86 5.30 -5.89
C SER A 565 29.53 4.94 -6.59
N GLU A 566 28.83 5.92 -7.19
CA GLU A 566 27.62 5.67 -7.96
C GLU A 566 27.91 4.89 -9.26
N LEU A 567 29.04 5.16 -9.92
CA LEU A 567 29.48 4.45 -11.13
C LEU A 567 29.84 2.97 -10.90
N LEU A 568 30.01 2.54 -9.65
CA LEU A 568 30.25 1.13 -9.30
C LEU A 568 28.96 0.31 -9.12
N GLN A 569 27.80 0.95 -9.10
CA GLN A 569 26.52 0.23 -8.87
C GLN A 569 26.13 -0.59 -10.10
N GLY A 570 25.93 -1.88 -9.92
CA GLY A 570 25.58 -2.80 -11.01
C GLY A 570 26.78 -3.16 -11.90
N VAL A 571 28.00 -2.98 -11.39
CA VAL A 571 29.23 -3.31 -12.10
C VAL A 571 30.00 -4.39 -11.35
N TRP A 572 30.45 -5.40 -12.08
CA TRP A 572 31.28 -6.49 -11.54
C TRP A 572 32.75 -6.34 -11.88
N LEU A 573 33.08 -6.11 -13.17
CA LEU A 573 34.42 -5.81 -13.63
C LEU A 573 34.53 -4.34 -14.05
N VAL A 574 35.50 -3.64 -13.47
CA VAL A 574 35.75 -2.23 -13.74
C VAL A 574 37.08 -2.12 -14.46
N GLU A 575 37.11 -1.51 -15.63
CA GLU A 575 38.35 -1.17 -16.34
C GLU A 575 38.73 0.28 -16.04
N VAL A 576 39.98 0.45 -15.61
CA VAL A 576 40.66 1.74 -15.55
C VAL A 576 41.58 1.81 -16.77
N ALA A 577 41.07 2.40 -17.84
CA ALA A 577 41.77 2.50 -19.11
C ALA A 577 42.83 3.63 -19.10
N GLU A 578 43.86 3.49 -19.95
CA GLU A 578 44.89 4.50 -20.19
C GLU A 578 45.58 4.99 -18.90
N LEU A 579 46.06 4.03 -18.09
CA LEU A 579 46.76 4.34 -16.84
C LEU A 579 48.01 5.23 -17.02
N ASP A 580 48.65 5.20 -18.18
CA ASP A 580 49.72 6.05 -18.61
C ASP A 580 49.35 7.56 -18.67
N ALA A 581 48.08 7.88 -18.89
CA ALA A 581 47.61 9.26 -18.90
C ALA A 581 47.38 9.86 -17.49
N PHE A 582 47.37 9.04 -16.42
CA PHE A 582 47.12 9.50 -15.06
C PHE A 582 48.37 10.13 -14.42
N ARG A 583 48.18 11.26 -13.73
CA ARG A 583 49.23 11.93 -12.95
C ARG A 583 49.53 11.16 -11.66
N LYS A 584 50.71 11.38 -11.07
CA LYS A 584 51.13 10.79 -9.79
C LYS A 584 50.09 10.98 -8.67
N THR A 585 49.39 12.12 -8.64
CA THR A 585 48.32 12.38 -7.67
C THR A 585 47.09 11.48 -7.90
N ASP A 586 46.81 11.15 -9.13
CA ASP A 586 45.70 10.29 -9.50
C ASP A 586 45.96 8.84 -9.16
N ILE A 587 47.20 8.37 -9.35
CA ILE A 587 47.64 7.03 -8.90
C ILE A 587 47.51 6.87 -7.38
N ALA A 588 47.82 7.91 -6.60
CA ALA A 588 47.65 7.87 -5.14
C ALA A 588 46.16 7.77 -4.76
N ARG A 589 45.27 8.46 -5.47
CA ARG A 589 43.82 8.39 -5.30
C ARG A 589 43.27 7.00 -5.68
N ILE A 590 43.71 6.45 -6.80
CA ILE A 590 43.38 5.08 -7.21
C ILE A 590 43.77 4.10 -6.10
N LYS A 591 45.00 4.16 -5.55
CA LYS A 591 45.44 3.30 -4.44
C LYS A 591 44.55 3.41 -3.19
N GLN A 592 44.13 4.63 -2.86
CA GLN A 592 43.20 4.86 -1.75
C GLN A 592 41.82 4.28 -2.06
N PHE A 593 41.31 4.53 -3.25
CA PHE A 593 40.01 4.04 -3.71
C PHE A 593 39.94 2.50 -3.75
N LEU A 594 40.97 1.83 -4.26
CA LEU A 594 41.06 0.36 -4.27
C LEU A 594 40.98 -0.26 -2.87
N SER A 595 41.47 0.46 -1.85
CA SER A 595 41.53 -0.04 -0.47
C SER A 595 40.19 0.00 0.26
N LEU A 596 39.17 0.68 -0.31
CA LEU A 596 37.83 0.76 0.28
C LEU A 596 37.11 -0.59 0.17
N LYS A 597 36.50 -1.01 1.27
CA LYS A 597 35.66 -2.22 1.33
C LYS A 597 34.16 -1.91 1.13
N THR A 598 33.76 -0.69 1.49
CA THR A 598 32.39 -0.23 1.49
C THR A 598 32.34 1.21 1.03
N ASP A 599 31.47 1.51 0.12
CA ASP A 599 31.18 2.87 -0.32
C ASP A 599 30.05 3.45 0.54
N ARG A 600 30.24 4.67 1.04
CA ARG A 600 29.27 5.38 1.90
C ARG A 600 28.87 6.68 1.24
N TYR A 601 27.62 6.75 0.77
CA TYR A 601 27.08 7.98 0.22
C TYR A 601 25.56 8.04 0.36
N ARG A 602 25.02 9.23 0.19
CA ARG A 602 23.56 9.45 0.13
C ARG A 602 23.15 9.51 -1.33
N PRO A 603 22.34 8.54 -1.82
CA PRO A 603 21.81 8.59 -3.18
C PRO A 603 21.02 9.87 -3.45
N ALA A 604 20.94 10.29 -4.70
CA ALA A 604 20.05 11.39 -5.08
C ALA A 604 18.62 11.08 -4.61
N TYR A 605 17.96 12.06 -3.97
CA TYR A 605 16.62 11.92 -3.36
C TYR A 605 16.51 10.92 -2.19
N GLY A 606 17.58 10.23 -1.81
CA GLY A 606 17.59 9.33 -0.64
C GLY A 606 17.53 10.10 0.68
N ARG A 607 16.75 9.63 1.66
CA ARG A 607 16.69 10.23 3.00
C ARG A 607 17.88 9.86 3.87
N ASN A 608 18.43 8.66 3.68
CA ASN A 608 19.48 8.09 4.51
C ASN A 608 20.77 7.87 3.71
N VAL A 609 21.94 7.93 4.41
CA VAL A 609 23.20 7.44 3.89
C VAL A 609 23.12 5.92 3.75
N LYS A 610 23.53 5.41 2.59
CA LYS A 610 23.65 3.96 2.36
C LYS A 610 25.12 3.54 2.50
N GLU A 611 25.33 2.37 3.06
CA GLU A 611 26.59 1.65 3.07
C GLU A 611 26.48 0.49 2.09
N LEU A 612 27.29 0.53 1.05
CA LEU A 612 27.26 -0.43 -0.05
C LEU A 612 28.59 -1.18 -0.08
N PRO A 613 28.66 -2.41 0.45
CA PRO A 613 29.84 -3.24 0.36
C PRO A 613 30.21 -3.48 -1.10
N ARG A 614 31.49 -3.33 -1.45
CA ARG A 614 31.94 -3.48 -2.84
C ARG A 614 31.83 -4.90 -3.35
N CYS A 615 31.19 -5.04 -4.51
CA CYS A 615 31.02 -6.29 -5.24
C CYS A 615 31.98 -6.41 -6.43
N CYS A 616 32.58 -5.29 -6.86
CA CYS A 616 33.41 -5.22 -8.07
C CYS A 616 34.90 -5.44 -7.81
N VAL A 617 35.60 -5.81 -8.86
CA VAL A 617 37.06 -5.82 -8.93
C VAL A 617 37.55 -4.90 -10.05
N PHE A 618 38.76 -4.39 -9.91
CA PHE A 618 39.36 -3.43 -10.82
C PHE A 618 40.47 -4.08 -11.66
N PHE A 619 40.42 -3.81 -12.94
CA PHE A 619 41.47 -4.12 -13.91
C PHE A 619 42.01 -2.81 -14.49
N GLY A 620 43.30 -2.76 -14.81
CA GLY A 620 43.89 -1.64 -15.53
C GLY A 620 44.27 -2.04 -16.93
N THR A 621 44.25 -1.11 -17.86
CA THR A 621 44.86 -1.28 -19.20
C THR A 621 45.81 -0.12 -19.52
N CYS A 622 46.94 -0.45 -20.11
CA CYS A 622 47.95 0.51 -20.48
C CYS A 622 48.60 0.10 -21.80
N ASN A 623 49.02 1.06 -22.59
CA ASN A 623 49.73 0.81 -23.84
C ASN A 623 51.25 0.89 -23.66
N GLU A 624 51.71 1.60 -22.64
CA GLU A 624 53.11 1.76 -22.30
C GLU A 624 53.58 0.78 -21.24
N THR A 625 54.84 0.41 -21.23
CA THR A 625 55.46 -0.50 -20.25
C THR A 625 55.81 0.23 -18.97
N GLU A 626 56.18 1.52 -19.02
CA GLU A 626 56.54 2.32 -17.85
C GLU A 626 55.40 3.25 -17.49
N PHE A 627 54.59 2.92 -16.45
CA PHE A 627 53.42 3.69 -16.06
C PHE A 627 53.29 3.90 -14.53
N LEU A 628 54.10 3.25 -13.72
CA LEU A 628 54.10 3.36 -12.27
C LEU A 628 54.99 4.51 -11.79
N GLN A 629 54.39 5.69 -11.59
CA GLN A 629 55.10 6.93 -11.22
C GLN A 629 55.41 7.05 -9.72
N ASP A 630 54.80 6.24 -8.83
CA ASP A 630 54.99 6.35 -7.39
C ASP A 630 55.97 5.27 -6.91
N PRO A 631 57.08 5.62 -6.29
CA PRO A 631 58.09 4.66 -5.78
C PRO A 631 57.56 3.88 -4.57
N THR A 632 56.40 4.26 -4.00
CA THR A 632 55.87 3.61 -2.80
C THR A 632 54.44 3.06 -3.03
N GLY A 633 54.15 1.91 -2.47
CA GLY A 633 52.79 1.36 -2.47
C GLY A 633 52.34 0.68 -3.77
N ASN A 634 53.24 0.37 -4.71
CA ASN A 634 52.93 -0.31 -5.97
C ASN A 634 52.46 -1.76 -5.78
N ARG A 635 52.61 -2.34 -4.58
CA ARG A 635 52.15 -3.70 -4.25
C ARG A 635 50.70 -4.03 -4.60
N ARG A 636 49.88 -2.98 -4.85
CA ARG A 636 48.48 -3.15 -5.27
C ARG A 636 48.35 -3.42 -6.76
N PHE A 637 49.35 -3.11 -7.54
CA PHE A 637 49.32 -3.24 -8.97
C PHE A 637 50.03 -4.52 -9.39
N TRP A 638 49.36 -5.33 -10.19
CA TRP A 638 49.89 -6.57 -10.74
C TRP A 638 50.05 -6.44 -12.27
N PRO A 639 51.18 -5.94 -12.79
CA PRO A 639 51.41 -5.80 -14.22
C PRO A 639 51.52 -7.17 -14.90
N VAL A 640 50.86 -7.31 -16.05
CA VAL A 640 50.97 -8.47 -16.94
C VAL A 640 51.19 -7.95 -18.35
N ASP A 641 52.36 -8.28 -18.90
CA ASP A 641 52.73 -7.91 -20.26
C ASP A 641 52.02 -8.80 -21.26
N THR A 642 51.31 -8.18 -22.23
CA THR A 642 50.56 -8.86 -23.28
C THR A 642 51.17 -8.58 -24.66
N GLY A 643 50.98 -9.50 -25.60
CA GLY A 643 51.55 -9.35 -26.94
C GLY A 643 53.05 -9.72 -27.02
N GLU A 644 53.60 -10.28 -25.94
CA GLU A 644 54.99 -10.77 -25.95
C GLU A 644 55.15 -12.02 -26.82
N GLN A 645 54.09 -12.79 -26.99
CA GLN A 645 54.03 -13.96 -27.87
C GLN A 645 52.68 -14.00 -28.60
N ARG A 646 52.56 -14.86 -29.59
CA ARG A 646 51.29 -15.03 -30.29
C ARG A 646 50.33 -15.83 -29.42
N GLY A 647 49.18 -15.28 -29.14
CA GLY A 647 48.07 -16.00 -28.47
C GLY A 647 47.63 -17.23 -29.27
N THR A 648 47.27 -18.30 -28.59
CA THR A 648 46.83 -19.57 -29.20
C THR A 648 45.34 -19.53 -29.55
N LYS A 649 44.55 -18.61 -28.90
CA LYS A 649 43.12 -18.42 -29.03
C LYS A 649 42.79 -16.96 -29.37
N SER A 650 41.61 -16.74 -29.91
CA SER A 650 41.10 -15.41 -30.30
C SER A 650 40.05 -14.92 -29.28
N VAL A 651 40.29 -13.74 -28.70
CA VAL A 651 39.29 -13.04 -27.86
C VAL A 651 37.97 -12.86 -28.60
N PHE A 652 38.01 -12.64 -29.91
CA PHE A 652 36.80 -12.30 -30.71
C PHE A 652 36.01 -13.54 -31.17
N LYS A 653 36.63 -14.73 -31.22
CA LYS A 653 36.01 -15.94 -31.78
C LYS A 653 35.74 -17.02 -30.75
N ASP A 654 36.72 -17.23 -29.84
CA ASP A 654 36.75 -18.43 -29.02
C ASP A 654 36.33 -18.20 -27.57
N LEU A 655 36.42 -16.95 -27.07
CA LEU A 655 36.25 -16.66 -25.66
C LEU A 655 34.80 -16.84 -25.18
N ASP A 656 33.82 -16.48 -26.01
CA ASP A 656 32.40 -16.57 -25.64
C ASP A 656 31.97 -17.99 -25.23
N ASP A 657 32.55 -19.02 -25.87
CA ASP A 657 32.30 -20.43 -25.59
C ASP A 657 32.96 -20.92 -24.29
N GLU A 658 34.00 -20.24 -23.82
CA GLU A 658 34.78 -20.63 -22.64
C GLU A 658 34.47 -19.80 -21.37
N VAL A 659 33.81 -18.66 -21.48
CA VAL A 659 33.59 -17.73 -20.34
C VAL A 659 32.95 -18.44 -19.15
N ASP A 660 31.90 -19.25 -19.39
CA ASP A 660 31.22 -19.94 -18.32
C ASP A 660 32.07 -21.01 -17.64
N GLN A 661 32.97 -21.69 -18.38
CA GLN A 661 33.91 -22.63 -17.82
C GLN A 661 35.04 -21.95 -17.02
N LEU A 662 35.51 -20.79 -17.48
CA LEU A 662 36.43 -19.93 -16.73
C LEU A 662 35.86 -19.48 -15.38
N TRP A 663 34.60 -19.04 -15.40
CA TRP A 663 33.94 -18.68 -14.15
C TRP A 663 33.60 -19.89 -13.27
N ALA A 664 33.23 -21.04 -13.86
CA ALA A 664 32.99 -22.27 -13.10
C ALA A 664 34.28 -22.75 -12.40
N GLU A 665 35.47 -22.64 -13.07
CA GLU A 665 36.75 -22.88 -12.46
C GLU A 665 37.05 -21.89 -11.33
N ALA A 666 36.79 -20.59 -11.52
CA ALA A 666 37.01 -19.57 -10.51
C ALA A 666 36.13 -19.80 -9.27
N VAL A 667 34.85 -20.22 -9.46
CA VAL A 667 33.92 -20.59 -8.36
C VAL A 667 34.46 -21.78 -7.58
N MET A 668 34.93 -22.81 -8.26
CA MET A 668 35.51 -23.99 -7.63
C MET A 668 36.79 -23.63 -6.82
N ARG A 669 37.71 -22.81 -7.40
CA ARG A 669 38.87 -22.33 -6.71
C ARG A 669 38.56 -21.53 -5.46
N TRP A 670 37.55 -20.61 -5.54
CA TRP A 670 37.05 -19.87 -4.39
C TRP A 670 36.52 -20.82 -3.30
N GLN A 671 35.74 -21.83 -3.66
CA GLN A 671 35.22 -22.82 -2.72
C GLN A 671 36.31 -23.62 -2.01
N LEU A 672 37.41 -23.87 -2.68
CA LEU A 672 38.58 -24.53 -2.11
C LEU A 672 39.42 -23.60 -1.21
N GLY A 673 39.01 -22.32 -1.05
CA GLY A 673 39.71 -21.37 -0.20
C GLY A 673 40.98 -20.76 -0.81
N GLU A 674 41.03 -20.60 -2.15
CA GLU A 674 42.20 -19.93 -2.81
C GLU A 674 42.47 -18.55 -2.18
N PRO A 675 43.69 -18.30 -1.64
CA PRO A 675 44.00 -17.01 -1.06
C PRO A 675 44.08 -15.90 -2.11
N LEU A 676 43.50 -14.72 -1.80
CA LEU A 676 43.41 -13.59 -2.73
C LEU A 676 44.66 -12.68 -2.74
N TYR A 677 45.74 -13.13 -2.15
CA TYR A 677 47.02 -12.38 -2.06
C TYR A 677 48.17 -13.26 -2.49
N LEU A 678 49.32 -12.64 -2.83
CA LEU A 678 50.53 -13.33 -3.23
C LEU A 678 51.39 -13.63 -2.00
N THR A 679 52.19 -14.71 -2.07
CA THR A 679 53.10 -15.13 -1.01
C THR A 679 54.36 -15.74 -1.59
N GLY A 680 55.48 -15.73 -0.83
CA GLY A 680 56.71 -16.36 -1.17
C GLY A 680 57.36 -15.89 -2.46
N ALA A 681 57.86 -16.80 -3.27
CA ALA A 681 58.57 -16.48 -4.53
C ALA A 681 57.69 -15.64 -5.51
N ILE A 682 56.40 -15.90 -5.59
CA ILE A 682 55.49 -15.15 -6.48
C ILE A 682 55.32 -13.69 -6.03
N GLU A 683 55.39 -13.41 -4.73
CA GLU A 683 55.38 -12.04 -4.19
C GLU A 683 56.67 -11.30 -4.60
N GLU A 684 57.82 -11.98 -4.58
CA GLU A 684 59.08 -11.37 -5.04
C GLU A 684 59.09 -11.11 -6.56
N ASP A 685 58.54 -12.05 -7.36
CA ASP A 685 58.33 -11.84 -8.79
C ASP A 685 57.41 -10.62 -9.06
N ALA A 686 56.35 -10.45 -8.24
CA ALA A 686 55.47 -9.29 -8.33
C ALA A 686 56.25 -7.99 -8.05
N LYS A 687 57.13 -7.96 -7.05
CA LYS A 687 57.95 -6.78 -6.74
C LYS A 687 58.93 -6.47 -7.89
N ALA A 688 59.52 -7.50 -8.47
CA ALA A 688 60.40 -7.32 -9.63
C ALA A 688 59.64 -6.74 -10.84
N LYS A 689 58.46 -7.27 -11.15
CA LYS A 689 57.59 -6.76 -12.20
C LYS A 689 57.14 -5.32 -11.94
N GLN A 690 56.81 -4.97 -10.71
CA GLN A 690 56.44 -3.60 -10.31
C GLN A 690 57.60 -2.61 -10.51
N GLU A 691 58.83 -3.05 -10.25
CA GLU A 691 60.03 -2.23 -10.46
C GLU A 691 60.34 -2.09 -11.96
N GLU A 692 60.16 -3.15 -12.75
CA GLU A 692 60.30 -3.12 -14.22
C GLU A 692 59.34 -2.11 -14.90
N HIS A 693 58.13 -2.00 -14.39
CA HIS A 693 57.12 -1.08 -14.89
C HIS A 693 57.14 0.31 -14.24
N ARG A 694 58.12 0.57 -13.39
CA ARG A 694 58.29 1.87 -12.74
C ARG A 694 58.91 2.87 -13.72
N GLU A 695 58.20 3.97 -13.91
CA GLU A 695 58.75 5.10 -14.69
C GLU A 695 60.02 5.63 -14.03
N ALA A 696 61.13 5.55 -14.76
CA ALA A 696 62.41 6.06 -14.26
C ALA A 696 62.34 7.60 -14.23
N SER A 697 62.65 8.21 -13.08
CA SER A 697 62.81 9.66 -13.02
C SER A 697 64.01 10.08 -13.88
N SER A 698 63.78 11.07 -14.75
CA SER A 698 64.86 11.69 -15.55
C SER A 698 66.06 12.14 -14.70
N ARG A 699 65.87 12.26 -13.39
CA ARG A 699 66.88 12.60 -12.40
C ARG A 699 67.69 11.39 -11.88
N GLU A 700 67.17 10.18 -12.04
CA GLU A 700 67.69 8.98 -11.38
C GLU A 700 69.10 8.63 -11.88
N GLY A 701 69.33 8.71 -13.20
CA GLY A 701 70.62 8.51 -13.77
C GLY A 701 71.67 9.48 -13.24
N ILE A 702 71.30 10.75 -13.16
CA ILE A 702 72.23 11.80 -12.64
C ILE A 702 72.51 11.59 -11.16
N VAL A 703 71.49 11.21 -10.39
CA VAL A 703 71.63 10.94 -8.95
C VAL A 703 72.52 9.73 -8.71
N ARG A 704 72.38 8.66 -9.45
CA ARG A 704 73.25 7.45 -9.35
C ARG A 704 74.69 7.76 -9.74
N GLU A 705 74.87 8.43 -10.87
CA GLU A 705 76.20 8.89 -11.30
C GLU A 705 76.88 9.77 -10.23
N PHE A 706 76.15 10.69 -9.62
CA PHE A 706 76.65 11.54 -8.53
C PHE A 706 77.06 10.74 -7.29
N MET A 707 76.28 9.72 -6.93
CA MET A 707 76.53 8.85 -5.76
C MET A 707 77.72 7.92 -5.96
N ASP A 708 77.90 7.41 -7.14
CA ASP A 708 79.05 6.47 -7.46
C ASP A 708 80.32 7.18 -7.78
N ARG A 709 80.26 8.50 -8.09
CA ARG A 709 81.41 9.28 -8.36
C ARG A 709 82.34 9.42 -7.13
N GLN A 710 83.61 9.03 -7.25
CA GLN A 710 84.58 9.24 -6.20
C GLN A 710 84.83 10.73 -5.97
N VAL A 711 85.09 11.09 -4.71
CA VAL A 711 85.36 12.49 -4.29
C VAL A 711 86.71 12.64 -3.63
N PRO A 712 87.32 13.83 -3.64
CA PRO A 712 88.51 14.11 -2.87
C PRO A 712 88.39 13.74 -1.40
N ASP A 713 89.45 13.29 -0.75
CA ASP A 713 89.44 12.88 0.69
C ASP A 713 89.06 14.04 1.62
N ASP A 714 89.36 15.28 1.24
CA ASP A 714 89.02 16.50 1.98
C ASP A 714 87.69 17.14 1.50
N TRP A 715 86.82 16.37 0.77
CA TRP A 715 85.58 16.85 0.17
C TRP A 715 84.70 17.67 1.12
N SER A 716 84.60 17.30 2.40
CA SER A 716 83.84 17.99 3.41
C SER A 716 84.28 19.44 3.63
N LYS A 717 85.49 19.82 3.27
CA LYS A 717 86.03 21.17 3.44
C LYS A 717 85.88 22.04 2.18
N TRP A 718 85.42 21.46 1.05
CA TRP A 718 85.32 22.22 -0.19
C TRP A 718 84.04 23.12 -0.20
N PRO A 719 84.21 24.42 -0.65
CA PRO A 719 83.03 25.30 -0.85
C PRO A 719 82.26 24.85 -2.07
N LEU A 720 80.95 25.26 -2.13
CA LEU A 720 80.03 24.83 -3.14
C LEU A 720 80.45 25.04 -4.58
N ASP A 721 81.02 26.21 -4.88
CA ASP A 721 81.48 26.54 -6.25
C ASP A 721 82.61 25.56 -6.70
N LYS A 722 83.53 25.21 -5.85
CA LYS A 722 84.56 24.24 -6.17
C LYS A 722 84.00 22.84 -6.37
N ARG A 723 82.98 22.44 -5.61
CA ARG A 723 82.32 21.13 -5.75
C ARG A 723 81.52 21.08 -7.06
N ARG A 724 80.84 22.18 -7.47
CA ARG A 724 80.19 22.29 -8.78
C ARG A 724 81.20 22.19 -9.94
N MET A 725 82.34 22.88 -9.86
CA MET A 725 83.37 22.79 -10.88
C MET A 725 83.92 21.33 -10.98
N PHE A 726 84.12 20.63 -9.87
CA PHE A 726 84.50 19.24 -9.87
C PHE A 726 83.50 18.32 -10.52
N TRP A 727 82.23 18.52 -10.21
CA TRP A 727 81.13 17.80 -10.86
C TRP A 727 81.11 18.04 -12.37
N ALA A 728 81.27 19.23 -12.81
CA ALA A 728 81.34 19.62 -14.23
C ALA A 728 82.70 19.18 -14.91
N GLY A 729 83.61 18.54 -14.23
CA GLY A 729 84.87 18.11 -14.82
C GLY A 729 85.96 19.16 -14.92
N GLY A 730 85.78 20.36 -14.34
CA GLY A 730 86.62 21.50 -14.45
C GLY A 730 87.82 21.56 -13.46
N VAL A 731 88.02 20.61 -12.58
CA VAL A 731 89.14 20.59 -11.63
C VAL A 731 90.19 19.55 -12.09
N GLN A 732 91.34 20.03 -12.53
CA GLN A 732 92.50 19.22 -12.95
C GLN A 732 93.58 19.24 -11.86
N GLY A 733 94.17 18.08 -11.55
CA GLY A 733 95.26 17.88 -10.57
C GLY A 733 95.33 16.44 -10.07
N ASN A 734 96.47 16.09 -9.47
CA ASN A 734 96.69 14.77 -8.91
C ASN A 734 96.02 14.73 -7.49
N ILE A 735 94.73 14.52 -7.46
CA ILE A 735 93.91 14.55 -6.27
C ILE A 735 93.64 13.11 -5.85
N ALA A 736 93.93 12.75 -4.60
CA ALA A 736 93.56 11.45 -4.08
C ALA A 736 91.97 11.38 -4.00
N LEU A 737 91.40 10.42 -4.69
CA LEU A 737 89.95 10.19 -4.74
C LEU A 737 89.54 9.00 -3.85
N VAL A 738 88.47 9.17 -3.10
CA VAL A 738 87.96 8.13 -2.23
C VAL A 738 86.46 7.90 -2.60
N PRO A 739 85.93 6.69 -2.39
CA PRO A 739 84.53 6.44 -2.56
C PRO A 739 83.72 7.37 -1.67
N ARG A 740 82.55 7.84 -2.17
CA ARG A 740 81.65 8.65 -1.40
C ARG A 740 81.01 7.82 -0.30
N ASP A 741 81.14 8.23 0.96
CA ASP A 741 80.66 7.50 2.16
C ASP A 741 79.28 8.00 2.67
N ARG A 742 78.88 9.21 2.28
CA ARG A 742 77.70 9.87 2.68
C ARG A 742 77.14 10.78 1.60
N VAL A 743 75.77 11.00 1.61
CA VAL A 743 75.10 11.91 0.69
C VAL A 743 73.80 12.43 1.30
N CYS A 744 73.40 13.64 0.93
CA CYS A 744 72.06 14.16 1.23
C CYS A 744 71.43 14.75 -0.01
N ALA A 745 70.09 14.84 -0.01
CA ALA A 745 69.29 15.41 -1.11
C ALA A 745 69.69 16.86 -1.46
N LEU A 746 70.04 17.64 -0.45
CA LEU A 746 70.46 19.03 -0.65
C LEU A 746 71.76 19.16 -1.36
N GLU A 747 72.71 18.27 -1.07
CA GLU A 747 74.05 18.18 -1.77
C GLU A 747 73.83 17.89 -3.26
N ILE A 748 73.05 16.87 -3.59
CA ILE A 748 72.71 16.49 -4.96
C ILE A 748 72.04 17.64 -5.71
N TRP A 749 71.09 18.27 -5.07
CA TRP A 749 70.32 19.41 -5.63
C TRP A 749 71.26 20.55 -6.01
N CYS A 750 72.16 20.91 -5.11
CA CYS A 750 73.00 22.08 -5.31
C CYS A 750 74.20 21.77 -6.23
N GLU A 751 74.74 20.55 -6.22
CA GLU A 751 75.98 20.19 -6.96
C GLU A 751 75.66 19.57 -8.33
N ALA A 752 74.80 18.57 -8.40
CA ALA A 752 74.43 17.89 -9.65
C ALA A 752 73.44 18.66 -10.52
N PHE A 753 72.41 19.24 -9.89
CA PHE A 753 71.37 20.01 -10.62
C PHE A 753 71.65 21.49 -10.64
N GLY A 754 72.67 22.01 -9.97
CA GLY A 754 72.99 23.45 -9.98
C GLY A 754 72.02 24.34 -9.27
N GLY A 755 71.04 23.78 -8.54
CA GLY A 755 69.98 24.50 -7.86
C GLY A 755 70.48 25.32 -6.66
N SER A 756 69.68 26.34 -6.24
CA SER A 756 69.98 27.03 -5.00
C SER A 756 69.23 26.39 -3.82
N ILE A 757 69.80 26.56 -2.60
CA ILE A 757 69.20 26.04 -1.35
C ILE A 757 67.77 26.56 -1.16
N LYS A 758 67.53 27.83 -1.56
CA LYS A 758 66.24 28.51 -1.41
C LYS A 758 65.18 28.02 -2.38
N GLU A 759 65.59 27.42 -3.50
CA GLU A 759 64.67 26.97 -4.57
C GLU A 759 64.26 25.51 -4.40
N MET A 760 64.94 24.73 -3.54
CA MET A 760 64.64 23.33 -3.33
C MET A 760 63.30 23.17 -2.64
N LYS A 761 62.33 22.54 -3.34
CA LYS A 761 60.99 22.25 -2.80
C LYS A 761 61.01 20.94 -2.01
N ASN A 762 60.01 20.78 -1.12
CA ASN A 762 59.83 19.52 -0.38
C ASN A 762 59.59 18.31 -1.30
N THR A 763 59.05 18.53 -2.49
CA THR A 763 58.88 17.52 -3.53
C THR A 763 60.23 17.03 -4.04
N ASP A 764 61.14 17.93 -4.35
CA ASP A 764 62.52 17.59 -4.82
C ASP A 764 63.27 16.82 -3.72
N THR A 765 63.19 17.27 -2.47
CA THR A 765 63.79 16.59 -1.33
C THR A 765 63.26 15.14 -1.18
N ARG A 766 61.95 14.95 -1.34
CA ARG A 766 61.34 13.61 -1.23
C ARG A 766 61.75 12.71 -2.38
N GLU A 767 61.75 13.22 -3.60
CA GLU A 767 62.15 12.48 -4.80
C GLU A 767 63.64 12.05 -4.70
N LEU A 768 64.55 12.97 -4.42
CA LEU A 768 65.96 12.65 -4.30
C LEU A 768 66.23 11.65 -3.16
N ASN A 769 65.62 11.80 -2.02
CA ASN A 769 65.72 10.85 -0.92
C ASN A 769 65.18 9.45 -1.29
N ALA A 770 64.13 9.37 -2.11
CA ALA A 770 63.58 8.12 -2.58
C ALA A 770 64.54 7.39 -3.53
N ILE A 771 65.17 8.14 -4.47
CA ILE A 771 66.18 7.60 -5.39
C ILE A 771 67.39 7.08 -4.60
N ILE A 772 67.92 7.85 -3.63
CA ILE A 772 69.02 7.45 -2.80
C ILE A 772 68.71 6.17 -2.02
N ALA A 773 67.53 6.11 -1.38
CA ALA A 773 67.10 4.94 -0.60
C ALA A 773 66.92 3.68 -1.45
N ALA A 774 66.53 3.83 -2.72
CA ALA A 774 66.41 2.73 -3.68
C ALA A 774 67.78 2.26 -4.27
N THR A 775 68.82 3.02 -4.05
CA THR A 775 70.15 2.65 -4.60
C THR A 775 70.85 1.60 -3.70
N PRO A 776 71.24 0.44 -4.25
CA PRO A 776 71.86 -0.61 -3.44
C PRO A 776 73.14 -0.11 -2.71
N GLY A 777 73.28 -0.54 -1.45
CA GLY A 777 74.44 -0.18 -0.62
C GLY A 777 74.30 1.10 0.19
N TRP A 778 73.23 1.90 -0.04
CA TRP A 778 72.96 3.11 0.73
C TRP A 778 71.89 2.93 1.77
N LYS A 779 72.16 3.37 3.02
CA LYS A 779 71.17 3.27 4.12
C LYS A 779 70.96 4.64 4.77
N LYS A 780 69.80 4.92 5.21
CA LYS A 780 69.45 6.17 5.89
C LYS A 780 70.32 6.27 7.18
N ALA A 781 70.97 7.41 7.41
CA ALA A 781 71.77 7.61 8.60
C ALA A 781 70.85 7.77 9.84
N ASP A 782 71.26 7.12 10.95
CA ASP A 782 70.51 7.16 12.21
C ASP A 782 70.50 8.57 12.83
N LYS A 783 71.54 9.36 12.65
CA LYS A 783 71.74 10.72 13.13
C LYS A 783 72.14 11.65 11.98
N PRO A 784 71.83 12.94 12.07
CA PRO A 784 72.32 13.92 11.11
C PRO A 784 73.81 13.81 10.95
N LYS A 785 74.32 13.84 9.72
CA LYS A 785 75.73 13.82 9.37
C LYS A 785 76.16 15.19 8.85
N TYR A 786 77.40 15.57 9.12
CA TYR A 786 77.93 16.78 8.57
C TYR A 786 78.24 16.64 7.09
N MET A 787 77.59 17.49 6.28
CA MET A 787 77.66 17.46 4.81
C MET A 787 78.38 18.67 4.21
N GLY A 788 79.50 19.06 4.83
CA GLY A 788 80.29 20.21 4.37
C GLY A 788 79.52 21.55 4.38
N PRO A 789 79.43 22.27 3.23
CA PRO A 789 78.77 23.57 3.16
C PRO A 789 77.30 23.58 3.53
N TYR A 790 76.64 22.39 3.62
CA TYR A 790 75.26 22.22 3.95
C TYR A 790 75.03 22.00 5.45
N GLY A 791 76.12 21.97 6.26
CA GLY A 791 75.99 21.70 7.69
C GLY A 791 75.53 20.29 8.04
N ALA A 792 74.94 20.12 9.22
CA ALA A 792 74.44 18.84 9.64
C ALA A 792 73.07 18.54 8.95
N GLN A 793 73.04 17.50 8.10
CA GLN A 793 71.83 17.09 7.36
C GLN A 793 71.42 15.67 7.67
N ARG A 794 70.15 15.38 7.59
CA ARG A 794 69.62 14.02 7.51
C ARG A 794 69.95 13.46 6.11
N GLY A 795 70.82 12.49 6.02
CA GLY A 795 71.30 11.93 4.74
C GLY A 795 71.34 10.41 4.79
N PHE A 796 72.13 9.87 3.84
CA PHE A 796 72.35 8.44 3.67
C PHE A 796 73.86 8.18 3.78
N VAL A 797 74.21 6.95 4.20
CA VAL A 797 75.57 6.44 4.35
C VAL A 797 75.70 5.11 3.59
N ARG A 798 76.85 4.85 3.05
CA ARG A 798 77.13 3.60 2.35
C ARG A 798 77.78 2.58 3.27
#